data_04a723d97b9ad47340cee81cb1905933
#
_entry.id   04a723d97b9ad47340cee81cb1905933
#
_cell.length_a   1.000
_cell.length_b   1.000
_cell.length_c   1.000
_cell.angle_alpha   90.00
_cell.angle_beta   90.00
_cell.angle_gamma   90.00
#
_symmetry.space_group_name_H-M   'P 1'
#
loop_
_entity.id
_entity.type
_entity.pdbx_description
1 polymer ?
#
loop_
_entity_poly.entity_id
_entity_poly.type
_entity_poly.pdbx_seq_one_letter_code
_entity_poly.pdbx_strand_id
1 'polypeptide(L)'
;MKIGLPNVLILSTSNMTTLAFNLARRLAAPRLVHKAVPNVLQSASSRSLVHSRLFSAVAPAPADTATEEEEDLPTNESDPNLLKLRHTSAHVMAMAVQRIFPEAQVTIGPWIDDGFYYDFYFPPTEENETGRKLTDADLKLIKKEMDKIISSDLPIVREEVSREEAKARIEKIGEPFKLEILDSIKTEPITIYSLGEEWWDLCAGPHVESTGQLPKKAIQLKSVAGAYWRGDEKREMLQRIYATAWNTPQQLKAHKKRIEEAKKRDHRVLGTKLDLFSIQENAGGGLVFWHPKGSAVRRKIEDFWKESHLAQGYDIVYTPHIANLDLWKTSGHYDFYREGMFDQMEVENESYQIKPMNCPFHCLMYKDAMRSYRDLPFRWGELGTVYRYERSGTLHGLMRVRGFTQDDAHIFCLPEQLQSEIVDVLKLTQSILSRFGFDKYELMISTRPEKSVGSDQIWEDATAALVGALEELGWKYGTDEGGGAFYGPKIDLKIKDAIGRTWQCSTVQCDFNLPERFDLEYVSAEGTRERPIMVHRAIFGSIERFFGILIENTAGDLPFWLAPTQLKLLPVTDAVVDYCKDVAAQASKLGLRVEVDRGAERLAKQIRNAEQSRIPVMAVVGIKEMEEGTLAVRSRKNGDLGSFKVEELLKELKRCDEAAEEIVLMGELTKDEDTGGEKES
;
A
#
# COMPACT_ATOMS: atom_id res chain seq x y z
N MET A 1 -34.73 46.31 -2.74
CA MET A 1 -34.96 45.61 -3.99
C MET A 1 -35.18 44.12 -3.69
N LYS A 2 -36.42 43.66 -3.84
CA LYS A 2 -36.84 42.25 -3.65
C LYS A 2 -36.57 41.52 -4.95
N ILE A 3 -35.80 40.41 -4.89
CA ILE A 3 -35.71 39.46 -5.99
C ILE A 3 -36.19 38.09 -5.46
N GLY A 4 -37.25 37.61 -6.12
CA GLY A 4 -38.01 36.42 -5.71
C GLY A 4 -37.30 35.11 -6.02
N LEU A 5 -37.56 34.12 -5.20
CA LEU A 5 -37.23 32.70 -5.38
C LEU A 5 -38.34 32.01 -6.22
N PRO A 6 -38.01 31.07 -7.11
CA PRO A 6 -39.02 30.27 -7.76
C PRO A 6 -39.46 29.06 -6.94
N ASN A 7 -40.76 28.78 -6.98
CA ASN A 7 -41.47 27.71 -6.31
C ASN A 7 -40.93 26.31 -6.58
N VAL A 8 -40.66 25.56 -5.51
CA VAL A 8 -40.52 24.10 -5.54
C VAL A 8 -41.89 23.50 -5.32
N LEU A 9 -42.38 22.74 -6.31
CA LEU A 9 -43.62 21.99 -6.24
C LEU A 9 -43.50 20.84 -5.23
N ILE A 10 -44.25 20.93 -4.14
CA ILE A 10 -44.45 19.82 -3.22
C ILE A 10 -45.62 18.97 -3.78
N LEU A 11 -45.31 17.79 -4.31
CA LEU A 11 -46.33 16.79 -4.63
C LEU A 11 -46.71 16.03 -3.39
N SER A 12 -47.93 16.17 -2.95
CA SER A 12 -48.57 15.53 -1.79
C SER A 12 -48.65 14.00 -1.98
N THR A 13 -48.24 13.26 -0.96
CA THR A 13 -48.38 11.81 -0.79
C THR A 13 -49.83 11.41 -0.52
N SER A 14 -50.65 11.22 -1.55
CA SER A 14 -52.02 10.76 -1.38
C SER A 14 -52.57 9.98 -2.60
N ASN A 15 -51.80 9.09 -3.23
CA ASN A 15 -52.36 8.20 -4.27
C ASN A 15 -51.51 6.93 -4.53
N MET A 16 -50.85 6.33 -3.57
CA MET A 16 -50.15 5.04 -3.73
C MET A 16 -50.75 3.83 -3.00
N THR A 17 -51.93 3.96 -2.39
CA THR A 17 -52.53 2.87 -1.61
C THR A 17 -53.58 2.05 -2.38
N THR A 18 -53.90 2.38 -3.61
CA THR A 18 -54.97 1.70 -4.35
C THR A 18 -54.53 0.75 -5.49
N LEU A 19 -53.21 0.72 -5.79
CA LEU A 19 -52.70 -0.19 -6.85
C LEU A 19 -52.10 -1.52 -6.31
N ALA A 20 -51.86 -1.65 -5.01
CA ALA A 20 -51.27 -2.86 -4.41
C ALA A 20 -52.31 -3.96 -4.07
N PHE A 21 -53.62 -3.69 -4.13
CA PHE A 21 -54.67 -4.65 -3.73
C PHE A 21 -55.26 -5.49 -4.86
N ASN A 22 -54.93 -5.23 -6.12
CA ASN A 22 -55.51 -5.94 -7.25
C ASN A 22 -54.61 -6.96 -7.95
N LEU A 23 -53.38 -7.18 -7.49
CA LEU A 23 -52.48 -8.21 -8.04
C LEU A 23 -52.40 -9.50 -7.23
N ALA A 24 -52.99 -9.55 -6.04
CA ALA A 24 -52.94 -10.71 -5.13
C ALA A 24 -54.10 -11.72 -5.28
N ARG A 25 -54.96 -11.57 -6.27
CA ARG A 25 -56.17 -12.41 -6.45
C ARG A 25 -56.23 -13.31 -7.69
N ARG A 26 -55.12 -13.52 -8.37
CA ARG A 26 -55.11 -14.43 -9.56
C ARG A 26 -53.92 -15.36 -9.61
N LEU A 27 -53.63 -16.11 -8.56
CA LEU A 27 -52.83 -17.33 -8.66
C LEU A 27 -53.09 -18.19 -7.40
N ALA A 28 -54.24 -18.93 -7.42
CA ALA A 28 -54.50 -20.01 -6.51
C ALA A 28 -54.74 -21.29 -7.30
N ALA A 29 -53.89 -22.26 -7.05
CA ALA A 29 -53.97 -23.70 -7.17
C ALA A 29 -53.80 -24.34 -8.58
N PRO A 30 -53.40 -25.61 -8.70
CA PRO A 30 -53.68 -26.74 -7.77
C PRO A 30 -52.45 -27.62 -7.41
N ARG A 31 -52.69 -28.43 -6.38
CA ARG A 31 -51.90 -29.55 -5.89
C ARG A 31 -51.63 -30.59 -7.00
N LEU A 32 -50.38 -31.08 -7.09
CA LEU A 32 -50.04 -32.33 -7.76
C LEU A 32 -48.95 -33.10 -6.95
N VAL A 33 -49.43 -34.14 -6.34
CA VAL A 33 -48.96 -35.56 -6.18
C VAL A 33 -47.46 -35.83 -6.31
N HIS A 34 -46.89 -36.33 -5.22
CA HIS A 34 -45.60 -37.05 -5.15
C HIS A 34 -45.48 -38.10 -6.26
N LYS A 35 -44.42 -38.00 -7.04
CA LYS A 35 -43.75 -39.13 -7.69
C LYS A 35 -42.27 -39.07 -7.43
N ALA A 36 -41.76 -40.14 -6.82
CA ALA A 36 -40.35 -40.40 -6.61
C ALA A 36 -39.61 -40.41 -7.96
N VAL A 37 -38.42 -39.77 -7.99
CA VAL A 37 -37.47 -39.89 -9.09
C VAL A 37 -36.16 -40.41 -8.52
N PRO A 38 -35.52 -41.37 -9.19
CA PRO A 38 -34.40 -42.13 -8.63
C PRO A 38 -33.06 -41.34 -8.62
N ASN A 39 -32.21 -41.76 -7.68
CA ASN A 39 -30.81 -41.38 -7.57
C ASN A 39 -30.08 -41.39 -8.93
N VAL A 40 -29.54 -40.25 -9.35
CA VAL A 40 -28.43 -40.20 -10.29
C VAL A 40 -27.22 -39.64 -9.56
N LEU A 41 -26.44 -40.54 -9.00
CA LEU A 41 -25.02 -40.37 -8.72
C LEU A 41 -24.30 -40.34 -10.06
N GLN A 42 -23.87 -39.13 -10.49
CA GLN A 42 -22.73 -38.93 -11.41
C GLN A 42 -22.67 -37.45 -11.83
N SER A 43 -21.81 -36.70 -11.18
CA SER A 43 -21.00 -35.62 -11.79
C SER A 43 -20.16 -34.91 -10.73
N ALA A 44 -19.24 -35.66 -10.10
CA ALA A 44 -18.22 -35.09 -9.25
C ALA A 44 -16.90 -34.78 -10.01
N SER A 45 -16.91 -34.81 -11.35
CA SER A 45 -15.69 -34.67 -12.15
C SER A 45 -15.48 -33.31 -12.83
N SER A 46 -16.46 -32.40 -12.81
CA SER A 46 -16.31 -31.09 -13.45
C SER A 46 -15.88 -29.95 -12.50
N ARG A 47 -16.00 -30.14 -11.19
CA ARG A 47 -15.49 -29.15 -10.22
C ARG A 47 -13.96 -29.25 -9.98
N SER A 48 -13.36 -30.42 -10.20
CA SER A 48 -11.92 -30.65 -10.02
C SER A 48 -11.05 -30.04 -11.14
N LEU A 49 -11.59 -29.80 -12.33
CA LEU A 49 -10.83 -29.25 -13.45
C LEU A 49 -10.71 -27.71 -13.42
N VAL A 50 -11.62 -27.01 -12.76
CA VAL A 50 -11.51 -25.57 -12.55
C VAL A 50 -10.52 -25.26 -11.40
N HIS A 51 -10.48 -26.13 -10.37
CA HIS A 51 -9.54 -25.98 -9.24
C HIS A 51 -8.07 -26.13 -9.66
N SER A 52 -7.76 -27.02 -10.61
CA SER A 52 -6.37 -27.25 -11.02
C SER A 52 -5.81 -26.15 -11.95
N ARG A 53 -6.66 -25.33 -12.58
CA ARG A 53 -6.22 -24.25 -13.48
C ARG A 53 -5.90 -22.94 -12.76
N LEU A 54 -6.48 -22.69 -11.58
CA LEU A 54 -6.18 -21.48 -10.79
C LEU A 54 -4.85 -21.58 -10.02
N PHE A 55 -4.33 -22.78 -9.82
CA PHE A 55 -3.11 -23.05 -9.05
C PHE A 55 -1.98 -23.71 -9.86
N SER A 56 -2.07 -23.72 -11.19
CA SER A 56 -0.89 -24.04 -12.02
C SER A 56 0.18 -23.00 -11.72
N ALA A 57 1.25 -23.42 -11.08
CA ALA A 57 2.43 -22.59 -10.88
C ALA A 57 2.86 -22.03 -12.24
N VAL A 58 2.68 -20.72 -12.41
CA VAL A 58 3.28 -19.99 -13.51
C VAL A 58 4.78 -20.10 -13.28
N ALA A 59 5.48 -20.78 -14.19
CA ALA A 59 6.93 -20.73 -14.22
C ALA A 59 7.34 -19.25 -14.22
N PRO A 60 8.35 -18.84 -13.44
CA PRO A 60 8.82 -17.47 -13.48
C PRO A 60 9.17 -17.13 -14.92
N ALA A 61 8.66 -16.00 -15.40
CA ALA A 61 9.05 -15.45 -16.69
C ALA A 61 10.57 -15.40 -16.75
N PRO A 62 11.21 -15.73 -17.88
CA PRO A 62 12.66 -15.67 -18.01
C PRO A 62 13.10 -14.25 -17.71
N ALA A 63 13.92 -14.10 -16.69
CA ALA A 63 14.61 -12.88 -16.35
C ALA A 63 15.72 -12.65 -17.39
N ASP A 64 15.35 -12.15 -18.56
CA ASP A 64 16.28 -11.70 -19.58
C ASP A 64 16.08 -10.20 -19.86
N THR A 65 16.52 -9.42 -18.95
CA THR A 65 17.32 -8.22 -19.17
C THR A 65 18.37 -8.26 -18.07
N ALA A 66 19.64 -8.44 -18.43
CA ALA A 66 20.77 -8.24 -17.54
C ALA A 66 20.75 -6.79 -17.05
N THR A 67 19.95 -6.53 -16.01
CA THR A 67 20.14 -5.40 -15.14
C THR A 67 21.40 -5.73 -14.35
N GLU A 68 22.44 -4.88 -14.48
CA GLU A 68 23.54 -4.82 -13.52
C GLU A 68 22.93 -5.12 -12.16
N GLU A 69 23.42 -6.15 -11.45
CA GLU A 69 22.98 -6.48 -10.10
C GLU A 69 22.96 -5.17 -9.31
N GLU A 70 21.78 -4.65 -9.02
CA GLU A 70 21.66 -3.49 -8.16
C GLU A 70 22.15 -3.94 -6.80
N GLU A 71 23.37 -3.53 -6.42
CA GLU A 71 23.91 -3.75 -5.07
C GLU A 71 22.85 -3.30 -4.07
N ASP A 72 22.33 -4.24 -3.29
CA ASP A 72 21.42 -3.93 -2.19
C ASP A 72 22.15 -2.95 -1.26
N LEU A 73 21.63 -1.72 -1.19
CA LEU A 73 22.24 -0.70 -0.34
C LEU A 73 22.14 -1.13 1.13
N PRO A 74 23.23 -1.03 1.92
CA PRO A 74 23.18 -1.42 3.30
C PRO A 74 22.18 -0.57 4.10
N THR A 75 21.50 -1.21 5.05
CA THR A 75 20.61 -0.56 6.02
C THR A 75 21.32 -0.35 7.35
N ASN A 76 20.72 0.43 8.25
CA ASN A 76 21.26 0.61 9.61
C ASN A 76 21.30 -0.71 10.41
N GLU A 77 20.40 -1.64 10.09
CA GLU A 77 20.34 -2.97 10.74
C GLU A 77 21.38 -3.92 10.18
N SER A 78 21.58 -3.92 8.85
CA SER A 78 22.53 -4.80 8.18
C SER A 78 23.99 -4.34 8.35
N ASP A 79 24.21 -3.05 8.63
CA ASP A 79 25.54 -2.45 8.80
C ASP A 79 25.60 -1.48 10.00
N PRO A 80 26.00 -1.97 11.18
CA PRO A 80 26.15 -1.14 12.37
C PRO A 80 27.14 0.02 12.21
N ASN A 81 28.11 -0.08 11.28
CA ASN A 81 29.03 1.01 10.98
C ASN A 81 28.31 2.17 10.28
N LEU A 82 27.41 1.87 9.35
CA LEU A 82 26.60 2.87 8.67
C LEU A 82 25.75 3.69 9.65
N LEU A 83 25.17 3.03 10.67
CA LEU A 83 24.43 3.70 11.72
C LEU A 83 25.33 4.69 12.48
N LYS A 84 26.55 4.26 12.90
CA LYS A 84 27.53 5.12 13.56
C LYS A 84 27.92 6.32 12.70
N LEU A 85 28.17 6.10 11.40
CA LEU A 85 28.50 7.16 10.44
C LEU A 85 27.38 8.20 10.34
N ARG A 86 26.12 7.76 10.23
CA ARG A 86 24.94 8.63 10.16
C ARG A 86 24.74 9.44 11.42
N HIS A 87 24.82 8.79 12.58
CA HIS A 87 24.68 9.46 13.88
C HIS A 87 25.79 10.48 14.11
N THR A 88 27.04 10.12 13.84
CA THR A 88 28.16 11.05 13.96
C THR A 88 28.05 12.20 12.95
N SER A 89 27.58 11.94 11.74
CA SER A 89 27.36 12.99 10.74
C SER A 89 26.30 14.00 11.17
N ALA A 90 25.31 13.58 11.96
CA ALA A 90 24.32 14.49 12.54
C ALA A 90 24.97 15.46 13.55
N HIS A 91 25.82 14.95 14.43
CA HIS A 91 26.59 15.80 15.37
C HIS A 91 27.57 16.73 14.68
N VAL A 92 28.30 16.27 13.65
CA VAL A 92 29.17 17.13 12.83
C VAL A 92 28.37 18.21 12.12
N MET A 93 27.15 17.92 11.67
CA MET A 93 26.26 18.92 11.07
C MET A 93 25.82 19.95 12.12
N ALA A 94 25.47 19.52 13.34
CA ALA A 94 25.06 20.43 14.41
C ALA A 94 26.23 21.38 14.81
N MET A 95 27.42 20.84 15.00
CA MET A 95 28.63 21.63 15.23
C MET A 95 28.90 22.61 14.10
N ALA A 96 28.74 22.20 12.84
CA ALA A 96 28.93 23.07 11.67
C ALA A 96 27.91 24.21 11.62
N VAL A 97 26.63 23.92 11.94
CA VAL A 97 25.58 24.94 12.01
C VAL A 97 25.90 25.97 13.08
N GLN A 98 26.23 25.55 14.31
CA GLN A 98 26.55 26.46 15.40
C GLN A 98 27.84 27.27 15.18
N ARG A 99 28.83 26.74 14.45
CA ARG A 99 30.02 27.53 14.04
C ARG A 99 29.68 28.65 13.06
N ILE A 100 28.73 28.40 12.15
CA ILE A 100 28.33 29.42 11.14
C ILE A 100 27.28 30.35 11.71
N PHE A 101 26.37 29.82 12.53
CA PHE A 101 25.22 30.50 13.12
C PHE A 101 25.23 30.30 14.66
N PRO A 102 26.00 31.09 15.40
CA PRO A 102 26.13 30.92 16.84
C PRO A 102 24.81 31.09 17.62
N GLU A 103 23.81 31.75 17.02
CA GLU A 103 22.46 31.90 17.57
C GLU A 103 21.60 30.64 17.48
N ALA A 104 22.03 29.64 16.68
CA ALA A 104 21.28 28.42 16.50
C ALA A 104 21.26 27.55 17.75
N GLN A 105 20.09 27.23 18.29
CA GLN A 105 19.89 26.31 19.38
C GLN A 105 19.66 24.90 18.85
N VAL A 106 20.35 23.92 19.42
CA VAL A 106 20.29 22.53 19.00
C VAL A 106 19.25 21.73 19.79
N THR A 107 18.57 20.81 19.11
CA THR A 107 17.56 19.97 19.75
C THR A 107 17.94 18.49 19.66
N ILE A 108 17.46 17.75 18.65
CA ILE A 108 17.72 16.33 18.43
C ILE A 108 18.25 16.06 17.04
N GLY A 109 19.12 15.07 16.90
CA GLY A 109 19.74 14.65 15.64
C GLY A 109 19.81 13.15 15.44
N PRO A 110 18.66 12.44 15.30
CA PRO A 110 18.67 11.02 15.12
C PRO A 110 19.09 10.60 13.69
N TRP A 111 19.56 9.38 13.60
CA TRP A 111 19.67 8.67 12.34
C TRP A 111 18.29 8.18 11.88
N ILE A 112 18.11 8.01 10.57
CA ILE A 112 16.93 7.45 9.93
C ILE A 112 17.38 6.44 8.86
N ASP A 113 16.46 5.67 8.28
CA ASP A 113 16.77 4.58 7.35
C ASP A 113 17.64 4.99 6.16
N ASP A 114 17.40 6.16 5.59
CA ASP A 114 18.13 6.68 4.43
C ASP A 114 19.12 7.81 4.75
N GLY A 115 19.44 8.00 6.02
CA GLY A 115 20.34 9.11 6.41
C GLY A 115 20.19 9.56 7.84
N PHE A 116 20.09 10.85 8.04
CA PHE A 116 19.93 11.48 9.34
C PHE A 116 19.29 12.87 9.18
N TYR A 117 18.85 13.44 10.29
CA TYR A 117 18.47 14.86 10.34
C TYR A 117 18.96 15.48 11.65
N TYR A 118 18.87 16.79 11.74
CA TYR A 118 19.04 17.54 12.98
C TYR A 118 18.09 18.73 12.99
N ASP A 119 17.49 19.01 14.15
CA ASP A 119 16.52 20.07 14.35
C ASP A 119 17.18 21.26 15.05
N PHE A 120 16.96 22.45 14.50
CA PHE A 120 17.53 23.70 14.98
C PHE A 120 16.42 24.71 15.24
N TYR A 121 16.54 25.45 16.36
CA TYR A 121 15.74 26.63 16.61
C TYR A 121 16.56 27.86 16.38
N PHE A 122 16.02 28.82 15.66
CA PHE A 122 16.61 30.14 15.47
C PHE A 122 15.71 31.16 16.16
N PRO A 123 16.12 31.73 17.32
CA PRO A 123 15.30 32.66 18.04
C PRO A 123 15.02 33.94 17.22
N PRO A 124 13.86 34.54 17.40
CA PRO A 124 13.59 35.86 16.83
C PRO A 124 14.60 36.91 17.26
N THR A 125 14.90 37.85 16.37
CA THR A 125 15.76 39.00 16.64
C THR A 125 15.01 40.29 16.34
N GLU A 126 15.52 41.44 16.76
CA GLU A 126 14.92 42.76 16.44
C GLU A 126 14.83 43.01 14.93
N GLU A 127 15.72 42.42 14.15
CA GLU A 127 15.77 42.55 12.68
C GLU A 127 14.89 41.47 11.99
N ASN A 128 14.55 40.39 12.67
CA ASN A 128 13.79 39.26 12.12
C ASN A 128 12.88 38.62 13.17
N GLU A 129 11.64 39.09 13.24
CA GLU A 129 10.63 38.63 14.17
C GLU A 129 10.28 37.14 14.08
N THR A 130 10.59 36.47 12.96
CA THR A 130 10.31 35.04 12.75
C THR A 130 11.53 34.14 12.92
N GLY A 131 12.68 34.72 13.32
CA GLY A 131 13.96 34.03 13.32
C GLY A 131 14.53 33.79 11.91
N ARG A 132 15.79 33.39 11.86
CA ARG A 132 16.48 33.09 10.59
C ARG A 132 15.84 31.88 9.90
N LYS A 133 15.67 31.95 8.57
CA LYS A 133 15.27 30.82 7.73
C LYS A 133 16.45 30.34 6.90
N LEU A 134 16.79 29.05 7.04
CA LEU A 134 17.86 28.42 6.27
C LEU A 134 17.45 28.25 4.80
N THR A 135 18.42 28.45 3.92
CA THR A 135 18.27 28.36 2.46
C THR A 135 19.19 27.29 1.86
N ASP A 136 19.01 26.96 0.58
CA ASP A 136 19.93 26.05 -0.14
C ASP A 136 21.37 26.58 -0.20
N ALA A 137 21.57 27.91 -0.12
CA ALA A 137 22.90 28.52 -0.04
C ALA A 137 23.55 28.22 1.32
N ASP A 138 22.77 28.28 2.40
CA ASP A 138 23.23 27.94 3.74
C ASP A 138 23.63 26.47 3.84
N LEU A 139 22.87 25.56 3.21
CA LEU A 139 23.24 24.14 3.15
C LEU A 139 24.62 23.89 2.53
N LYS A 140 24.99 24.66 1.50
CA LYS A 140 26.30 24.59 0.87
C LYS A 140 27.42 25.08 1.82
N LEU A 141 27.14 26.13 2.58
CA LEU A 141 28.07 26.65 3.59
C LEU A 141 28.26 25.65 4.74
N ILE A 142 27.16 25.10 5.25
CA ILE A 142 27.15 24.06 6.30
C ILE A 142 27.96 22.84 5.84
N LYS A 143 27.72 22.37 4.61
CA LYS A 143 28.46 21.20 4.07
C LYS A 143 29.97 21.50 3.99
N LYS A 144 30.36 22.71 3.58
CA LYS A 144 31.78 23.11 3.52
C LYS A 144 32.40 23.12 4.92
N GLU A 145 31.66 23.58 5.94
CA GLU A 145 32.15 23.59 7.32
C GLU A 145 32.23 22.16 7.90
N MET A 146 31.23 21.31 7.64
CA MET A 146 31.30 19.88 7.95
C MET A 146 32.56 19.24 7.36
N ASP A 147 32.90 19.54 6.11
CA ASP A 147 34.10 19.00 5.46
C ASP A 147 35.40 19.43 6.13
N LYS A 148 35.47 20.64 6.72
CA LYS A 148 36.60 21.10 7.54
C LYS A 148 36.67 20.35 8.86
N ILE A 149 35.55 20.22 9.59
CA ILE A 149 35.47 19.46 10.85
C ILE A 149 35.93 18.02 10.63
N ILE A 150 35.45 17.37 9.58
CA ILE A 150 35.87 16.01 9.22
C ILE A 150 37.36 15.97 8.91
N SER A 151 37.91 17.00 8.26
CA SER A 151 39.36 17.08 7.95
C SER A 151 40.23 17.29 9.16
N SER A 152 39.69 17.87 10.22
CA SER A 152 40.44 18.11 11.47
C SER A 152 40.61 16.84 12.31
N ASP A 153 39.93 15.74 11.94
CA ASP A 153 40.01 14.43 12.61
C ASP A 153 39.90 14.51 14.15
N LEU A 154 38.82 15.17 14.58
CA LEU A 154 38.56 15.40 16.00
C LEU A 154 38.19 14.07 16.70
N PRO A 155 38.80 13.75 17.85
CA PRO A 155 38.41 12.58 18.63
C PRO A 155 36.98 12.72 19.17
N ILE A 156 36.26 11.61 19.23
CA ILE A 156 34.92 11.54 19.81
C ILE A 156 34.99 10.79 21.13
N VAL A 157 34.71 11.51 22.21
CA VAL A 157 34.87 10.99 23.58
C VAL A 157 33.51 10.87 24.23
N ARG A 158 33.21 9.69 24.77
CA ARG A 158 32.02 9.41 25.58
C ARG A 158 32.35 9.66 27.05
N GLU A 159 31.54 10.46 27.69
CA GLU A 159 31.61 10.72 29.13
C GLU A 159 30.30 10.28 29.80
N GLU A 160 30.44 9.80 31.03
CA GLU A 160 29.33 9.54 31.94
C GLU A 160 29.36 10.56 33.07
N VAL A 161 28.28 11.33 33.23
CA VAL A 161 28.18 12.41 34.20
C VAL A 161 26.92 12.28 35.05
N SER A 162 26.86 12.96 36.20
CA SER A 162 25.61 13.06 36.96
C SER A 162 24.61 13.98 36.25
N ARG A 163 23.34 13.85 36.58
CA ARG A 163 22.30 14.73 36.07
C ARG A 163 22.52 16.19 36.40
N GLU A 164 22.99 16.47 37.64
CA GLU A 164 23.31 17.81 38.12
C GLU A 164 24.47 18.42 37.29
N GLU A 165 25.49 17.63 36.99
CA GLU A 165 26.59 18.08 36.15
C GLU A 165 26.16 18.34 34.73
N ALA A 166 25.39 17.42 34.12
CA ALA A 166 24.83 17.61 32.79
C ALA A 166 23.99 18.88 32.72
N LYS A 167 23.12 19.10 33.71
CA LYS A 167 22.28 20.30 33.81
C LYS A 167 23.12 21.57 33.90
N ALA A 168 24.11 21.61 34.76
CA ALA A 168 25.00 22.78 34.90
C ALA A 168 25.78 23.07 33.60
N ARG A 169 26.23 22.05 32.87
CA ARG A 169 26.90 22.20 31.57
C ARG A 169 25.95 22.78 30.54
N ILE A 170 24.67 22.31 30.47
CA ILE A 170 23.66 22.78 29.51
C ILE A 170 23.24 24.21 29.81
N GLU A 171 23.02 24.54 31.10
CA GLU A 171 22.67 25.90 31.52
C GLU A 171 23.79 26.93 31.15
N LYS A 172 25.04 26.50 31.26
CA LYS A 172 26.21 27.34 30.93
C LYS A 172 26.27 27.68 29.43
N ILE A 173 25.84 26.78 28.54
CA ILE A 173 25.83 27.01 27.08
C ILE A 173 24.52 27.61 26.57
N GLY A 174 23.47 27.69 27.40
CA GLY A 174 22.22 28.35 27.06
C GLY A 174 21.31 27.56 26.11
N GLU A 175 21.29 26.22 26.23
CA GLU A 175 20.49 25.33 25.35
C GLU A 175 19.18 24.84 26.04
N PRO A 176 18.09 25.60 25.97
CA PRO A 176 16.87 25.29 26.72
C PRO A 176 16.22 23.97 26.29
N PHE A 177 16.26 23.61 25.01
CA PHE A 177 15.70 22.36 24.50
C PHE A 177 16.45 21.14 25.06
N LYS A 178 17.77 21.26 25.30
CA LYS A 178 18.56 20.19 25.92
C LYS A 178 18.21 20.00 27.40
N LEU A 179 17.79 21.04 28.11
CA LEU A 179 17.25 20.88 29.48
C LEU A 179 15.98 20.07 29.48
N GLU A 180 15.04 20.35 28.56
CA GLU A 180 13.81 19.57 28.45
C GLU A 180 14.06 18.10 28.05
N ILE A 181 15.10 17.84 27.21
CA ILE A 181 15.52 16.48 26.87
C ILE A 181 16.08 15.79 28.09
N LEU A 182 16.96 16.45 28.85
CA LEU A 182 17.55 15.90 30.07
C LEU A 182 16.48 15.48 31.08
N ASP A 183 15.43 16.32 31.27
CA ASP A 183 14.31 16.03 32.16
C ASP A 183 13.53 14.78 31.74
N SER A 184 13.51 14.45 30.45
CA SER A 184 12.83 13.27 29.90
C SER A 184 13.62 11.96 30.05
N ILE A 185 14.93 12.02 30.27
CA ILE A 185 15.79 10.85 30.44
C ILE A 185 15.55 10.25 31.83
N LYS A 186 15.14 8.98 31.87
CA LYS A 186 14.85 8.26 33.14
C LYS A 186 16.06 7.51 33.72
N THR A 187 17.07 7.26 32.90
CA THR A 187 18.24 6.44 33.23
C THR A 187 19.41 7.30 33.68
N GLU A 188 20.25 6.76 34.56
CA GLU A 188 21.55 7.31 34.95
C GLU A 188 22.62 6.23 34.86
N PRO A 189 23.89 6.60 34.62
CA PRO A 189 24.43 7.96 34.43
C PRO A 189 23.98 8.59 33.10
N ILE A 190 24.03 9.93 33.04
CA ILE A 190 23.78 10.68 31.79
C ILE A 190 25.03 10.58 30.91
N THR A 191 24.81 10.30 29.61
CA THR A 191 25.92 10.20 28.65
C THR A 191 26.01 11.44 27.77
N ILE A 192 27.26 11.91 27.61
CA ILE A 192 27.63 13.05 26.77
C ILE A 192 28.70 12.56 25.78
N TYR A 193 28.58 13.04 24.53
CA TYR A 193 29.62 12.81 23.52
C TYR A 193 30.21 14.14 23.07
N SER A 194 31.54 14.26 23.21
CA SER A 194 32.33 15.44 22.81
C SER A 194 33.01 15.20 21.46
N LEU A 195 33.01 16.22 20.59
CA LEU A 195 33.78 16.27 19.35
C LEU A 195 34.95 17.23 19.53
N GLY A 196 36.14 16.67 19.86
CA GLY A 196 37.28 17.44 20.34
C GLY A 196 36.95 18.16 21.64
N GLU A 197 37.51 19.35 21.84
CA GLU A 197 37.30 20.18 23.04
C GLU A 197 36.22 21.28 22.78
N GLU A 198 35.77 21.42 21.54
CA GLU A 198 34.99 22.58 21.09
C GLU A 198 33.49 22.37 21.17
N TRP A 199 33.00 21.14 21.03
CA TRP A 199 31.56 20.86 20.91
C TRP A 199 31.21 19.52 21.58
N TRP A 200 30.02 19.46 22.16
CA TRP A 200 29.51 18.27 22.78
C TRP A 200 27.96 18.22 22.70
N ASP A 201 27.39 17.02 22.82
CA ASP A 201 25.96 16.80 22.86
C ASP A 201 25.54 15.74 23.86
N LEU A 202 24.28 15.85 24.33
CA LEU A 202 23.60 14.87 25.16
C LEU A 202 23.17 13.71 24.25
N CYS A 203 23.79 12.54 24.39
CA CYS A 203 23.61 11.46 23.47
C CYS A 203 23.93 10.08 24.08
N ALA A 204 23.13 9.06 23.67
CA ALA A 204 23.38 7.66 24.06
C ALA A 204 24.34 6.92 23.11
N GLY A 205 24.68 7.51 21.97
CA GLY A 205 25.51 6.86 20.95
C GLY A 205 24.68 5.86 20.09
N PRO A 206 25.34 4.95 19.35
CA PRO A 206 26.81 4.83 19.18
C PRO A 206 27.35 5.82 18.13
N HIS A 207 28.66 6.09 18.19
CA HIS A 207 29.42 6.94 17.27
C HIS A 207 30.67 6.23 16.76
N VAL A 208 31.32 6.81 15.73
CA VAL A 208 32.69 6.45 15.33
C VAL A 208 33.71 7.05 16.30
N GLU A 209 34.97 6.65 16.20
CA GLU A 209 36.03 7.07 17.17
C GLU A 209 36.55 8.50 16.90
N SER A 210 36.53 8.94 15.63
CA SER A 210 36.90 10.29 15.25
C SER A 210 36.14 10.81 14.07
N THR A 211 36.07 12.14 13.91
CA THR A 211 35.39 12.77 12.76
C THR A 211 36.06 12.42 11.42
N GLY A 212 37.37 12.09 11.44
CA GLY A 212 38.13 11.71 10.25
C GLY A 212 37.67 10.39 9.60
N GLN A 213 36.99 9.52 10.36
CA GLN A 213 36.41 8.28 9.82
C GLN A 213 35.20 8.52 8.93
N LEU A 214 34.63 9.74 8.92
CA LEU A 214 33.47 10.06 8.09
C LEU A 214 33.86 10.26 6.60
N PRO A 215 33.24 9.58 5.67
CA PRO A 215 33.53 9.66 4.24
C PRO A 215 32.92 10.93 3.63
N LYS A 216 33.65 12.06 3.64
CA LYS A 216 33.19 13.39 3.15
C LYS A 216 32.42 13.35 1.84
N LYS A 217 32.92 12.57 0.86
CA LYS A 217 32.33 12.46 -0.48
C LYS A 217 31.05 11.61 -0.52
N ALA A 218 30.74 10.91 0.57
CA ALA A 218 29.56 10.08 0.72
C ALA A 218 28.49 10.68 1.63
N ILE A 219 28.65 11.94 2.05
CA ILE A 219 27.69 12.72 2.86
C ILE A 219 27.11 13.84 2.02
N GLN A 220 25.77 13.97 2.04
CA GLN A 220 25.05 15.04 1.34
C GLN A 220 23.92 15.61 2.19
N LEU A 221 23.85 16.93 2.30
CA LEU A 221 22.65 17.63 2.79
C LEU A 221 21.57 17.62 1.72
N LYS A 222 20.32 17.35 2.10
CA LYS A 222 19.20 17.17 1.16
C LYS A 222 18.31 18.42 1.08
N SER A 223 17.73 18.82 2.21
CA SER A 223 16.71 19.88 2.25
C SER A 223 16.52 20.41 3.68
N VAL A 224 15.85 21.55 3.78
CA VAL A 224 15.34 22.09 5.05
C VAL A 224 13.82 21.96 5.06
N ALA A 225 13.23 21.58 6.21
CA ALA A 225 11.81 21.55 6.44
C ALA A 225 11.47 22.13 7.81
N GLY A 226 10.24 22.64 7.96
CA GLY A 226 9.70 23.00 9.28
C GLY A 226 9.33 21.77 10.08
N ALA A 227 9.54 21.79 11.40
CA ALA A 227 9.08 20.78 12.34
C ALA A 227 8.69 21.47 13.66
N TYR A 228 7.58 21.05 14.26
CA TYR A 228 7.23 21.56 15.59
C TYR A 228 7.95 20.78 16.68
N TRP A 229 8.40 21.48 17.72
CA TRP A 229 9.03 20.84 18.85
C TRP A 229 8.11 19.79 19.49
N ARG A 230 8.59 18.54 19.60
CA ARG A 230 7.84 17.36 20.06
C ARG A 230 6.53 17.10 19.28
N GLY A 231 6.40 17.65 18.07
CA GLY A 231 5.21 17.48 17.23
C GLY A 231 3.99 18.31 17.66
N ASP A 232 4.15 19.21 18.61
CA ASP A 232 3.06 20.09 19.09
C ASP A 232 3.04 21.39 18.30
N GLU A 233 1.97 21.63 17.52
CA GLU A 233 1.78 22.82 16.70
C GLU A 233 1.71 24.14 17.51
N LYS A 234 1.55 24.05 18.83
CA LYS A 234 1.55 25.19 19.75
C LYS A 234 2.94 25.54 20.27
N ARG A 235 3.93 24.70 20.00
CA ARG A 235 5.33 24.86 20.40
C ARG A 235 6.14 25.54 19.28
N GLU A 236 7.39 25.76 19.58
CA GLU A 236 8.36 26.42 18.69
C GLU A 236 8.49 25.67 17.35
N MET A 237 8.53 26.45 16.27
CA MET A 237 8.81 25.90 14.93
C MET A 237 10.32 25.81 14.74
N LEU A 238 10.79 24.59 14.57
CA LEU A 238 12.20 24.23 14.31
C LEU A 238 12.45 24.17 12.80
N GLN A 239 13.71 24.26 12.43
CA GLN A 239 14.18 23.97 11.10
C GLN A 239 14.96 22.67 11.08
N ARG A 240 14.42 21.67 10.40
CA ARG A 240 14.99 20.33 10.25
C ARG A 240 15.84 20.25 9.01
N ILE A 241 17.13 20.01 9.14
CA ILE A 241 18.02 19.75 8.02
C ILE A 241 18.08 18.24 7.80
N TYR A 242 17.58 17.77 6.68
CA TYR A 242 17.70 16.37 6.24
C TYR A 242 19.00 16.15 5.48
N ALA A 243 19.65 15.04 5.77
CA ALA A 243 20.91 14.65 5.13
C ALA A 243 20.97 13.13 4.92
N THR A 244 21.94 12.69 4.13
CA THR A 244 22.24 11.26 3.93
C THR A 244 23.73 11.03 4.03
N ALA A 245 24.12 9.87 4.57
CA ALA A 245 25.50 9.40 4.61
C ALA A 245 25.56 7.91 4.27
N TRP A 246 26.60 7.53 3.56
CA TRP A 246 26.87 6.18 3.07
C TRP A 246 28.34 5.83 3.32
N ASN A 247 28.68 4.53 3.37
CA ASN A 247 30.08 4.13 3.58
C ASN A 247 30.98 4.57 2.42
N THR A 248 30.46 4.61 1.20
CA THR A 248 31.22 4.95 0.00
C THR A 248 30.50 5.95 -0.90
N PRO A 249 31.25 6.72 -1.73
CA PRO A 249 30.65 7.61 -2.73
C PRO A 249 29.83 6.84 -3.79
N GLN A 250 30.16 5.57 -4.07
CA GLN A 250 29.44 4.71 -4.99
C GLN A 250 28.03 4.41 -4.46
N GLN A 251 27.89 4.07 -3.17
CA GLN A 251 26.60 3.86 -2.52
C GLN A 251 25.75 5.14 -2.52
N LEU A 252 26.36 6.31 -2.27
CA LEU A 252 25.63 7.58 -2.40
C LEU A 252 25.14 7.81 -3.84
N LYS A 253 25.93 7.47 -4.86
CA LYS A 253 25.53 7.57 -6.27
C LYS A 253 24.39 6.64 -6.59
N ALA A 254 24.44 5.39 -6.12
CA ALA A 254 23.37 4.39 -6.27
C ALA A 254 22.08 4.87 -5.58
N HIS A 255 22.16 5.38 -4.35
CA HIS A 255 21.03 5.97 -3.63
C HIS A 255 20.40 7.15 -4.41
N LYS A 256 21.21 8.06 -4.99
CA LYS A 256 20.69 9.13 -5.82
C LYS A 256 19.95 8.62 -7.06
N LYS A 257 20.52 7.63 -7.76
CA LYS A 257 19.87 6.99 -8.92
C LYS A 257 18.53 6.39 -8.49
N ARG A 258 18.48 5.69 -7.33
CA ARG A 258 17.24 5.13 -6.77
C ARG A 258 16.18 6.19 -6.47
N ILE A 259 16.57 7.34 -5.90
CA ILE A 259 15.64 8.46 -5.65
C ILE A 259 15.12 9.06 -6.97
N GLU A 260 15.98 9.23 -7.98
CA GLU A 260 15.57 9.77 -9.28
C GLU A 260 14.59 8.81 -9.99
N GLU A 261 14.85 7.50 -9.93
CA GLU A 261 13.92 6.49 -10.44
C GLU A 261 12.60 6.49 -9.65
N ALA A 262 12.65 6.59 -8.32
CA ALA A 262 11.45 6.70 -7.49
C ALA A 262 10.57 7.91 -7.89
N LYS A 263 11.17 9.07 -8.18
CA LYS A 263 10.43 10.25 -8.64
C LYS A 263 9.76 10.04 -10.01
N LYS A 264 10.40 9.30 -10.92
CA LYS A 264 9.82 8.98 -12.24
C LYS A 264 8.65 8.00 -12.13
N ARG A 265 8.68 7.14 -11.11
CA ARG A 265 7.68 6.11 -10.83
C ARG A 265 6.57 6.58 -9.90
N ASP A 266 6.65 7.79 -9.36
CA ASP A 266 5.67 8.35 -8.41
C ASP A 266 4.24 8.20 -8.96
N HIS A 267 3.40 7.45 -8.23
CA HIS A 267 2.03 7.15 -8.62
C HIS A 267 1.16 8.40 -8.81
N ARG A 268 1.49 9.51 -8.12
CA ARG A 268 0.77 10.80 -8.28
C ARG A 268 1.02 11.40 -9.65
N VAL A 269 2.28 11.32 -10.12
CA VAL A 269 2.67 11.81 -11.45
C VAL A 269 2.14 10.88 -12.53
N LEU A 270 2.35 9.57 -12.37
CA LEU A 270 1.90 8.57 -13.34
C LEU A 270 0.37 8.47 -13.38
N GLY A 271 -0.31 8.53 -12.24
CA GLY A 271 -1.76 8.48 -12.15
C GLY A 271 -2.44 9.62 -12.92
N THR A 272 -1.94 10.84 -12.76
CA THR A 272 -2.39 12.01 -13.52
C THR A 272 -2.08 11.90 -15.01
N LYS A 273 -0.84 11.50 -15.36
CA LYS A 273 -0.40 11.37 -16.75
C LYS A 273 -1.19 10.28 -17.52
N LEU A 274 -1.53 9.18 -16.86
CA LEU A 274 -2.26 8.05 -17.43
C LEU A 274 -3.78 8.18 -17.26
N ASP A 275 -4.25 9.25 -16.63
CA ASP A 275 -5.67 9.52 -16.37
C ASP A 275 -6.35 8.41 -15.55
N LEU A 276 -5.71 7.99 -14.45
CA LEU A 276 -6.20 6.90 -13.61
C LEU A 276 -7.06 7.38 -12.46
N PHE A 277 -6.65 8.43 -11.77
CA PHE A 277 -7.35 8.98 -10.61
C PHE A 277 -6.98 10.45 -10.36
N SER A 278 -7.76 11.11 -9.53
CA SER A 278 -7.46 12.45 -9.01
C SER A 278 -7.87 12.59 -7.55
N ILE A 279 -7.31 13.59 -6.88
CA ILE A 279 -7.74 14.06 -5.56
C ILE A 279 -8.18 15.50 -5.75
N GLN A 280 -9.45 15.80 -5.43
CA GLN A 280 -10.07 17.10 -5.67
C GLN A 280 -10.09 17.91 -4.37
N GLU A 281 -9.48 19.07 -4.36
CA GLU A 281 -9.42 19.96 -3.18
C GLU A 281 -10.82 20.34 -2.67
N ASN A 282 -11.75 20.58 -3.59
CA ASN A 282 -13.15 20.94 -3.26
C ASN A 282 -13.92 19.82 -2.55
N ALA A 283 -13.51 18.56 -2.70
CA ALA A 283 -14.10 17.43 -1.99
C ALA A 283 -13.40 17.13 -0.66
N GLY A 284 -12.20 17.66 -0.47
CA GLY A 284 -11.35 17.44 0.69
C GLY A 284 -10.17 16.54 0.41
N GLY A 285 -9.07 16.76 1.12
CA GLY A 285 -7.85 15.98 0.98
C GLY A 285 -8.02 14.52 1.40
N GLY A 286 -7.35 13.61 0.68
CA GLY A 286 -7.37 12.17 1.00
C GLY A 286 -8.64 11.43 0.56
N LEU A 287 -9.43 12.00 -0.35
CA LEU A 287 -10.57 11.36 -0.99
C LEU A 287 -10.26 11.14 -2.48
N VAL A 288 -10.27 9.89 -2.91
CA VAL A 288 -9.81 9.49 -4.25
C VAL A 288 -10.98 9.45 -5.23
N PHE A 289 -10.82 10.14 -6.37
CA PHE A 289 -11.73 10.06 -7.51
C PHE A 289 -11.11 9.15 -8.57
N TRP A 290 -11.76 8.03 -8.84
CA TRP A 290 -11.32 7.08 -9.85
C TRP A 290 -11.83 7.47 -11.22
N HIS A 291 -10.90 7.70 -12.16
CA HIS A 291 -11.25 7.97 -13.55
C HIS A 291 -11.58 6.66 -14.29
N PRO A 292 -12.19 6.71 -15.49
CA PRO A 292 -12.63 5.49 -16.20
C PRO A 292 -11.52 4.45 -16.39
N LYS A 293 -10.29 4.89 -16.68
CA LYS A 293 -9.13 3.98 -16.84
C LYS A 293 -8.70 3.36 -15.52
N GLY A 294 -8.59 4.17 -14.46
CA GLY A 294 -8.28 3.66 -13.13
C GLY A 294 -9.38 2.73 -12.60
N SER A 295 -10.65 3.06 -12.83
CA SER A 295 -11.78 2.21 -12.47
C SER A 295 -11.77 0.86 -13.18
N ALA A 296 -11.32 0.81 -14.44
CA ALA A 296 -11.18 -0.45 -15.17
C ALA A 296 -10.12 -1.37 -14.53
N VAL A 297 -8.96 -0.81 -14.15
CA VAL A 297 -7.90 -1.55 -13.43
C VAL A 297 -8.38 -1.98 -12.05
N ARG A 298 -8.95 -1.05 -11.28
CA ARG A 298 -9.50 -1.32 -9.95
C ARG A 298 -10.49 -2.48 -9.98
N ARG A 299 -11.44 -2.45 -10.91
CA ARG A 299 -12.41 -3.53 -11.07
C ARG A 299 -11.75 -4.87 -11.34
N LYS A 300 -10.71 -4.94 -12.17
CA LYS A 300 -9.98 -6.19 -12.42
C LYS A 300 -9.30 -6.72 -11.17
N ILE A 301 -8.73 -5.85 -10.33
CA ILE A 301 -8.15 -6.22 -9.04
C ILE A 301 -9.24 -6.77 -8.10
N GLU A 302 -10.37 -6.07 -8.00
CA GLU A 302 -11.50 -6.46 -7.15
C GLU A 302 -12.16 -7.77 -7.61
N ASP A 303 -12.33 -7.96 -8.92
CA ASP A 303 -12.90 -9.19 -9.48
C ASP A 303 -11.98 -10.39 -9.23
N PHE A 304 -10.67 -10.24 -9.46
CA PHE A 304 -9.67 -11.27 -9.16
C PHE A 304 -9.65 -11.61 -7.66
N TRP A 305 -9.72 -10.61 -6.79
CA TRP A 305 -9.79 -10.81 -5.35
C TRP A 305 -11.02 -11.63 -4.96
N LYS A 306 -12.21 -11.28 -5.48
CA LYS A 306 -13.46 -12.00 -5.21
C LYS A 306 -13.40 -13.44 -5.68
N GLU A 307 -12.95 -13.67 -6.91
CA GLU A 307 -12.82 -15.01 -7.48
C GLU A 307 -11.88 -15.89 -6.66
N SER A 308 -10.72 -15.35 -6.27
CA SER A 308 -9.73 -16.05 -5.45
C SER A 308 -10.29 -16.42 -4.07
N HIS A 309 -11.07 -15.53 -3.45
CA HIS A 309 -11.67 -15.77 -2.14
C HIS A 309 -12.80 -16.79 -2.18
N LEU A 310 -13.70 -16.66 -3.16
CA LEU A 310 -14.77 -17.64 -3.37
C LEU A 310 -14.22 -19.05 -3.61
N ALA A 311 -13.11 -19.16 -4.36
CA ALA A 311 -12.44 -20.44 -4.61
C ALA A 311 -11.84 -21.05 -3.33
N GLN A 312 -11.52 -20.23 -2.32
CA GLN A 312 -10.99 -20.66 -1.01
C GLN A 312 -12.08 -20.78 0.08
N GLY A 313 -13.35 -20.77 -0.32
CA GLY A 313 -14.47 -20.98 0.58
C GLY A 313 -14.83 -19.77 1.46
N TYR A 314 -14.48 -18.55 1.03
CA TYR A 314 -14.98 -17.33 1.64
C TYR A 314 -16.35 -16.96 1.07
N ASP A 315 -17.22 -16.46 1.92
CA ASP A 315 -18.42 -15.76 1.51
C ASP A 315 -18.14 -14.25 1.41
N ILE A 316 -18.65 -13.59 0.37
CA ILE A 316 -18.50 -12.15 0.19
C ILE A 316 -19.70 -11.45 0.83
N VAL A 317 -19.41 -10.54 1.75
CA VAL A 317 -20.41 -9.77 2.49
C VAL A 317 -20.25 -8.27 2.25
N TYR A 318 -21.29 -7.49 2.59
CA TYR A 318 -21.31 -6.03 2.51
C TYR A 318 -21.95 -5.46 3.77
N THR A 319 -21.30 -4.46 4.38
CA THR A 319 -21.76 -3.83 5.60
C THR A 319 -22.02 -2.33 5.42
N PRO A 320 -22.90 -1.72 6.25
CA PRO A 320 -23.19 -0.28 6.16
C PRO A 320 -21.95 0.59 6.37
N HIS A 321 -22.00 1.82 5.86
CA HIS A 321 -20.93 2.80 6.04
C HIS A 321 -21.02 3.60 7.35
N ILE A 322 -22.20 3.63 7.97
CA ILE A 322 -22.47 4.32 9.20
C ILE A 322 -23.18 3.38 10.19
N ALA A 323 -22.95 3.57 11.47
CA ALA A 323 -23.64 2.85 12.54
C ALA A 323 -23.87 3.75 13.75
N ASN A 324 -24.77 3.34 14.63
CA ASN A 324 -24.94 3.95 15.94
C ASN A 324 -23.61 3.93 16.72
N LEU A 325 -23.32 5.01 17.42
CA LEU A 325 -22.06 5.20 18.17
C LEU A 325 -21.81 4.09 19.21
N ASP A 326 -22.87 3.50 19.75
CA ASP A 326 -22.76 2.46 20.78
C ASP A 326 -22.10 1.17 20.25
N LEU A 327 -22.17 0.90 18.93
CA LEU A 327 -21.41 -0.17 18.31
C LEU A 327 -19.89 0.00 18.52
N TRP A 328 -19.43 1.24 18.42
CA TRP A 328 -18.01 1.60 18.56
C TRP A 328 -17.54 1.62 20.01
N LYS A 329 -18.44 1.92 20.94
CA LYS A 329 -18.19 1.78 22.39
C LYS A 329 -18.13 0.30 22.77
N THR A 330 -19.10 -0.51 22.31
CA THR A 330 -19.12 -1.95 22.55
C THR A 330 -17.85 -2.61 22.06
N SER A 331 -17.39 -2.30 20.85
CA SER A 331 -16.17 -2.86 20.28
C SER A 331 -14.87 -2.30 20.88
N GLY A 332 -14.93 -1.22 21.67
CA GLY A 332 -13.76 -0.56 22.27
C GLY A 332 -13.03 0.40 21.32
N HIS A 333 -13.43 0.50 20.06
CA HIS A 333 -12.78 1.42 19.12
C HIS A 333 -12.92 2.87 19.55
N TYR A 334 -14.01 3.24 20.19
CA TYR A 334 -14.24 4.61 20.70
C TYR A 334 -13.21 5.01 21.77
N ASP A 335 -12.77 4.05 22.61
CA ASP A 335 -11.83 4.32 23.69
C ASP A 335 -10.36 4.31 23.21
N PHE A 336 -10.02 3.38 22.30
CA PHE A 336 -8.63 3.17 21.90
C PHE A 336 -8.25 3.82 20.56
N TYR A 337 -9.23 4.18 19.72
CA TYR A 337 -8.99 4.67 18.37
C TYR A 337 -9.71 6.01 18.06
N ARG A 338 -10.20 6.72 19.07
CA ARG A 338 -11.00 7.96 18.93
C ARG A 338 -10.31 9.02 18.05
N GLU A 339 -9.00 9.19 18.19
CA GLU A 339 -8.23 10.17 17.41
C GLU A 339 -8.20 9.88 15.90
N GLY A 340 -8.36 8.62 15.50
CA GLY A 340 -8.44 8.19 14.11
C GLY A 340 -9.87 8.17 13.55
N MET A 341 -10.88 8.60 14.31
CA MET A 341 -12.27 8.62 13.87
C MET A 341 -12.70 10.04 13.49
N PHE A 342 -13.56 10.17 12.49
CA PHE A 342 -14.27 11.41 12.22
C PHE A 342 -15.20 11.76 13.39
N ASP A 343 -15.67 13.01 13.47
CA ASP A 343 -16.66 13.38 14.46
C ASP A 343 -17.99 12.68 14.21
N GLN A 344 -18.70 12.42 15.30
CA GLN A 344 -20.03 11.80 15.26
C GLN A 344 -21.06 12.73 14.63
N MET A 345 -22.11 12.14 14.07
CA MET A 345 -23.26 12.84 13.50
C MET A 345 -24.47 12.62 14.40
N GLU A 346 -25.20 13.68 14.72
CA GLU A 346 -26.45 13.59 15.47
C GLU A 346 -27.64 13.52 14.52
N VAL A 347 -28.41 12.43 14.61
CA VAL A 347 -29.61 12.17 13.79
C VAL A 347 -30.73 11.70 14.72
N GLU A 348 -31.87 12.43 14.77
CA GLU A 348 -33.06 12.05 15.53
C GLU A 348 -32.78 11.77 17.05
N ASN A 349 -31.86 12.52 17.66
CA ASN A 349 -31.36 12.37 19.03
C ASN A 349 -30.51 11.10 19.28
N GLU A 350 -30.04 10.45 18.24
CA GLU A 350 -29.05 9.37 18.29
C GLU A 350 -27.75 9.80 17.66
N SER A 351 -26.62 9.35 18.22
CA SER A 351 -25.29 9.61 17.65
C SER A 351 -24.90 8.49 16.69
N TYR A 352 -24.54 8.85 15.48
CA TYR A 352 -24.02 7.95 14.47
C TYR A 352 -22.54 8.23 14.16
N GLN A 353 -21.84 7.22 13.77
CA GLN A 353 -20.42 7.26 13.42
C GLN A 353 -20.17 6.65 12.05
N ILE A 354 -19.39 7.32 11.21
CA ILE A 354 -18.87 6.73 9.99
C ILE A 354 -17.81 5.67 10.33
N LYS A 355 -17.85 4.51 9.66
CA LYS A 355 -17.02 3.36 10.04
C LYS A 355 -15.52 3.57 9.80
N PRO A 356 -14.64 3.44 10.81
CA PRO A 356 -13.20 3.38 10.64
C PRO A 356 -12.68 1.97 10.33
N MET A 357 -13.50 0.95 10.59
CA MET A 357 -13.18 -0.49 10.43
C MET A 357 -14.45 -1.28 10.13
N ASN A 358 -14.30 -2.52 9.61
CA ASN A 358 -15.43 -3.38 9.23
C ASN A 358 -15.76 -4.44 10.32
N CYS A 359 -14.81 -4.79 11.17
CA CYS A 359 -14.89 -5.92 12.11
C CYS A 359 -16.13 -5.91 13.03
N PRO A 360 -16.58 -4.78 13.64
CA PRO A 360 -17.75 -4.81 14.51
C PRO A 360 -19.05 -5.23 13.80
N PHE A 361 -19.17 -4.93 12.50
CA PHE A 361 -20.33 -5.34 11.72
C PHE A 361 -20.36 -6.84 11.49
N HIS A 362 -19.20 -7.47 11.21
CA HIS A 362 -19.11 -8.93 11.07
C HIS A 362 -19.42 -9.62 12.40
N CYS A 363 -19.01 -9.04 13.53
CA CYS A 363 -19.42 -9.55 14.86
C CYS A 363 -20.95 -9.51 15.06
N LEU A 364 -21.62 -8.41 14.65
CA LEU A 364 -23.09 -8.34 14.71
C LEU A 364 -23.75 -9.41 13.82
N MET A 365 -23.26 -9.59 12.61
CA MET A 365 -23.77 -10.62 11.68
C MET A 365 -23.55 -12.02 12.23
N TYR A 366 -22.40 -12.28 12.88
CA TYR A 366 -22.16 -13.57 13.52
C TYR A 366 -23.17 -13.83 14.65
N LYS A 367 -23.41 -12.82 15.48
CA LYS A 367 -24.30 -12.90 16.65
C LYS A 367 -25.78 -13.08 16.30
N ASP A 368 -26.19 -12.70 15.08
CA ASP A 368 -27.58 -12.76 14.62
C ASP A 368 -28.15 -14.20 14.53
N ALA A 369 -27.29 -15.23 14.56
CA ALA A 369 -27.72 -16.62 14.52
C ALA A 369 -26.91 -17.49 15.48
N MET A 370 -27.58 -18.49 16.07
CA MET A 370 -26.91 -19.52 16.87
C MET A 370 -26.01 -20.37 15.97
N ARG A 371 -24.77 -20.58 16.37
CA ARG A 371 -23.75 -21.34 15.63
C ARG A 371 -23.40 -22.62 16.36
N SER A 372 -22.98 -23.62 15.59
CA SER A 372 -22.46 -24.88 16.10
C SER A 372 -20.98 -25.02 15.72
N TYR A 373 -20.22 -25.78 16.47
CA TYR A 373 -18.84 -26.12 16.11
C TYR A 373 -18.68 -26.69 14.68
N ARG A 374 -19.76 -27.28 14.13
CA ARG A 374 -19.79 -27.84 12.76
C ARG A 374 -19.89 -26.77 11.68
N ASP A 375 -20.33 -25.56 12.05
CA ASP A 375 -20.45 -24.43 11.14
C ASP A 375 -19.11 -23.70 10.99
N LEU A 376 -18.17 -23.92 11.92
CA LEU A 376 -16.86 -23.29 11.93
C LEU A 376 -15.82 -24.11 11.13
N PRO A 377 -14.89 -23.47 10.40
CA PRO A 377 -14.66 -22.03 10.37
C PRO A 377 -15.61 -21.27 9.43
N PHE A 378 -16.03 -20.07 9.86
CA PHE A 378 -16.67 -19.07 9.00
C PHE A 378 -15.63 -18.14 8.42
N ARG A 379 -15.69 -17.86 7.12
CA ARG A 379 -14.77 -16.96 6.43
C ARG A 379 -15.56 -15.93 5.62
N TRP A 380 -15.65 -14.70 6.12
CA TRP A 380 -16.31 -13.59 5.44
C TRP A 380 -15.30 -12.59 4.92
N GLY A 381 -15.36 -12.30 3.61
CA GLY A 381 -14.56 -11.29 2.95
C GLY A 381 -15.41 -10.08 2.54
N GLU A 382 -14.87 -8.88 2.73
CA GLU A 382 -15.51 -7.62 2.33
C GLU A 382 -14.48 -6.70 1.67
N LEU A 383 -14.79 -6.20 0.48
CA LEU A 383 -14.13 -5.00 -0.03
C LEU A 383 -14.80 -3.80 0.64
N GLY A 384 -14.46 -3.60 1.92
CA GLY A 384 -15.14 -2.68 2.82
C GLY A 384 -14.52 -1.30 2.81
N THR A 385 -15.27 -0.28 2.36
CA THR A 385 -14.80 1.11 2.41
C THR A 385 -14.90 1.64 3.83
N VAL A 386 -13.78 2.13 4.34
CA VAL A 386 -13.63 2.70 5.69
C VAL A 386 -13.09 4.12 5.61
N TYR A 387 -13.28 4.86 6.70
CA TYR A 387 -12.94 6.29 6.77
C TYR A 387 -12.14 6.57 8.05
N ARG A 388 -10.95 7.12 7.90
CA ARG A 388 -10.07 7.45 9.03
C ARG A 388 -9.70 8.92 9.01
N TYR A 389 -9.75 9.54 10.18
CA TYR A 389 -9.30 10.91 10.33
C TYR A 389 -7.78 10.95 10.32
N GLU A 390 -7.22 11.14 9.13
CA GLU A 390 -5.79 11.36 8.94
C GLU A 390 -5.50 12.86 8.89
N ARG A 391 -4.46 13.31 9.60
CA ARG A 391 -4.05 14.72 9.58
C ARG A 391 -3.61 15.14 8.18
N SER A 392 -3.94 16.36 7.75
CA SER A 392 -3.65 16.85 6.40
C SER A 392 -2.18 16.72 6.02
N GLY A 393 -1.25 16.98 6.94
CA GLY A 393 0.19 16.87 6.71
C GLY A 393 0.73 15.44 6.53
N THR A 394 -0.08 14.41 6.84
CA THR A 394 0.32 13.01 6.68
C THR A 394 -0.22 12.39 5.38
N LEU A 395 -1.14 13.07 4.68
CA LEU A 395 -1.74 12.57 3.45
C LEU A 395 -0.70 12.46 2.33
N HIS A 396 -0.73 11.35 1.58
CA HIS A 396 0.26 11.11 0.54
C HIS A 396 -0.33 10.29 -0.63
N GLY A 397 -0.84 10.96 -1.65
CA GLY A 397 -1.39 10.32 -2.85
C GLY A 397 -2.39 9.21 -2.51
N LEU A 398 -2.17 8.01 -3.03
CA LEU A 398 -2.93 6.80 -2.72
C LEU A 398 -2.39 6.04 -1.49
N MET A 399 -1.18 6.36 -1.02
CA MET A 399 -0.52 5.63 0.06
C MET A 399 -1.11 5.94 1.43
N ARG A 400 -1.62 7.17 1.63
CA ARG A 400 -2.27 7.58 2.88
C ARG A 400 -3.43 8.52 2.59
N VAL A 401 -4.62 8.00 2.74
CA VAL A 401 -5.89 8.62 2.37
C VAL A 401 -6.88 8.58 3.53
N ARG A 402 -7.96 9.35 3.46
CA ARG A 402 -9.00 9.40 4.49
C ARG A 402 -10.17 8.45 4.22
N GLY A 403 -10.46 8.17 2.95
CA GLY A 403 -11.45 7.19 2.54
C GLY A 403 -10.80 6.13 1.66
N PHE A 404 -10.88 4.86 2.03
CA PHE A 404 -10.24 3.77 1.31
C PHE A 404 -10.98 2.45 1.49
N THR A 405 -10.77 1.54 0.54
CA THR A 405 -11.40 0.23 0.53
C THR A 405 -10.39 -0.82 1.00
N GLN A 406 -10.63 -1.38 2.19
CA GLN A 406 -9.86 -2.53 2.68
C GLN A 406 -10.34 -3.81 2.00
N ASP A 407 -9.41 -4.67 1.66
CA ASP A 407 -9.66 -6.06 1.27
C ASP A 407 -9.75 -6.93 2.53
N ASP A 408 -10.70 -6.59 3.36
CA ASP A 408 -10.85 -7.08 4.71
C ASP A 408 -11.52 -8.46 4.74
N ALA A 409 -11.08 -9.33 5.64
CA ALA A 409 -11.83 -10.51 5.94
C ALA A 409 -11.65 -10.94 7.40
N HIS A 410 -12.68 -11.60 7.91
CA HIS A 410 -12.75 -12.11 9.25
C HIS A 410 -13.08 -13.59 9.23
N ILE A 411 -12.24 -14.37 9.91
CA ILE A 411 -12.42 -15.81 10.07
C ILE A 411 -12.80 -16.05 11.53
N PHE A 412 -13.90 -16.72 11.74
CA PHE A 412 -14.32 -17.21 13.06
C PHE A 412 -14.06 -18.69 13.11
N CYS A 413 -13.22 -19.16 14.03
CA CYS A 413 -12.76 -20.52 14.07
C CYS A 413 -12.68 -21.08 15.51
N LEU A 414 -12.56 -22.39 15.61
CA LEU A 414 -12.25 -23.10 16.86
C LEU A 414 -10.77 -22.90 17.22
N PRO A 415 -10.38 -22.98 18.50
CA PRO A 415 -8.98 -22.93 18.91
C PRO A 415 -8.07 -23.90 18.15
N GLU A 416 -8.50 -25.13 17.95
CA GLU A 416 -7.76 -26.17 17.21
C GLU A 416 -7.65 -25.92 15.70
N GLN A 417 -8.47 -25.03 15.13
CA GLN A 417 -8.43 -24.65 13.71
C GLN A 417 -7.50 -23.46 13.47
N LEU A 418 -7.12 -22.71 14.50
CA LEU A 418 -6.44 -21.41 14.37
C LEU A 418 -5.18 -21.50 13.49
N GLN A 419 -4.26 -22.43 13.79
CA GLN A 419 -3.01 -22.55 13.04
C GLN A 419 -3.26 -22.90 11.56
N SER A 420 -4.15 -23.85 11.28
CA SER A 420 -4.47 -24.25 9.90
C SER A 420 -5.11 -23.11 9.11
N GLU A 421 -5.98 -22.30 9.73
CA GLU A 421 -6.57 -21.12 9.08
C GLU A 421 -5.52 -20.06 8.74
N ILE A 422 -4.54 -19.84 9.63
CA ILE A 422 -3.42 -18.93 9.39
C ILE A 422 -2.56 -19.43 8.21
N VAL A 423 -2.24 -20.72 8.15
CA VAL A 423 -1.51 -21.36 7.06
C VAL A 423 -2.23 -21.13 5.71
N ASP A 424 -3.53 -21.35 5.67
CA ASP A 424 -4.34 -21.16 4.46
C ASP A 424 -4.39 -19.69 4.02
N VAL A 425 -4.50 -18.76 4.97
CA VAL A 425 -4.42 -17.31 4.71
C VAL A 425 -3.06 -16.92 4.11
N LEU A 426 -1.97 -17.44 4.66
CA LEU A 426 -0.61 -17.15 4.17
C LEU A 426 -0.40 -17.68 2.74
N LYS A 427 -0.86 -18.90 2.44
CA LYS A 427 -0.84 -19.49 1.08
C LYS A 427 -1.66 -18.65 0.09
N LEU A 428 -2.87 -18.24 0.48
CA LEU A 428 -3.72 -17.38 -0.34
C LEU A 428 -3.04 -16.03 -0.60
N THR A 429 -2.45 -15.43 0.44
CA THR A 429 -1.70 -14.18 0.34
C THR A 429 -0.56 -14.29 -0.67
N GLN A 430 0.26 -15.34 -0.58
CA GLN A 430 1.34 -15.60 -1.53
C GLN A 430 0.81 -15.73 -2.96
N SER A 431 -0.21 -16.56 -3.16
CA SER A 431 -0.80 -16.78 -4.49
C SER A 431 -1.32 -15.50 -5.12
N ILE A 432 -2.01 -14.66 -4.33
CA ILE A 432 -2.54 -13.38 -4.81
C ILE A 432 -1.40 -12.42 -5.14
N LEU A 433 -0.44 -12.21 -4.24
CA LEU A 433 0.65 -11.25 -4.46
C LEU A 433 1.55 -11.64 -5.64
N SER A 434 1.86 -12.94 -5.81
CA SER A 434 2.63 -13.44 -6.94
C SER A 434 1.96 -13.15 -8.29
N ARG A 435 0.62 -13.15 -8.35
CA ARG A 435 -0.13 -12.81 -9.57
C ARG A 435 0.11 -11.38 -10.05
N PHE A 436 0.46 -10.48 -9.12
CA PHE A 436 0.81 -9.08 -9.41
C PHE A 436 2.33 -8.85 -9.52
N GLY A 437 3.14 -9.92 -9.47
CA GLY A 437 4.59 -9.86 -9.58
C GLY A 437 5.32 -9.48 -8.29
N PHE A 438 4.71 -9.70 -7.12
CA PHE A 438 5.33 -9.49 -5.81
C PHE A 438 5.73 -10.83 -5.19
N ASP A 439 6.91 -11.35 -5.56
CA ASP A 439 7.44 -12.63 -5.07
C ASP A 439 8.43 -12.47 -3.92
N LYS A 440 8.89 -11.24 -3.65
CA LYS A 440 9.83 -10.92 -2.57
C LYS A 440 9.12 -10.14 -1.47
N TYR A 441 9.13 -10.70 -0.27
CA TYR A 441 8.50 -10.08 0.91
C TYR A 441 9.29 -10.40 2.18
N GLU A 442 9.12 -9.55 3.18
CA GLU A 442 9.63 -9.71 4.53
C GLU A 442 8.45 -9.96 5.48
N LEU A 443 8.62 -10.91 6.40
CA LEU A 443 7.62 -11.28 7.39
C LEU A 443 8.09 -10.85 8.77
N MET A 444 7.20 -10.21 9.53
CA MET A 444 7.44 -9.79 10.89
C MET A 444 6.33 -10.29 11.79
N ILE A 445 6.67 -10.89 12.92
CA ILE A 445 5.72 -11.18 13.99
C ILE A 445 5.78 -10.04 14.98
N SER A 446 4.66 -9.34 15.14
CA SER A 446 4.52 -8.25 16.11
C SER A 446 3.92 -8.78 17.40
N THR A 447 4.66 -8.62 18.51
CA THR A 447 4.33 -9.16 19.82
C THR A 447 3.55 -8.15 20.67
N ARG A 448 3.24 -8.51 21.90
CA ARG A 448 2.38 -7.78 22.82
C ARG A 448 2.89 -6.38 23.16
N PRO A 449 2.09 -5.31 22.98
CA PRO A 449 2.44 -3.97 23.43
C PRO A 449 2.18 -3.76 24.92
N GLU A 450 2.80 -2.72 25.53
CA GLU A 450 2.60 -2.37 26.96
C GLU A 450 1.13 -2.17 27.32
N LYS A 451 0.36 -1.51 26.43
CA LYS A 451 -1.10 -1.32 26.59
C LYS A 451 -1.85 -2.34 25.78
N SER A 452 -2.26 -3.43 26.41
CA SER A 452 -2.96 -4.53 25.78
C SER A 452 -4.06 -5.10 26.67
N VAL A 453 -4.98 -5.83 26.06
CA VAL A 453 -6.04 -6.57 26.74
C VAL A 453 -5.81 -8.08 26.63
N GLY A 454 -6.45 -8.90 27.47
CA GLY A 454 -6.28 -10.33 27.50
C GLY A 454 -5.23 -10.84 28.50
N SER A 455 -5.30 -12.12 28.86
CA SER A 455 -4.33 -12.77 29.76
C SER A 455 -3.02 -13.08 29.04
N ASP A 456 -1.96 -13.32 29.81
CA ASP A 456 -0.65 -13.71 29.28
C ASP A 456 -0.76 -15.00 28.47
N GLN A 457 -1.50 -15.99 28.98
CA GLN A 457 -1.72 -17.30 28.32
C GLN A 457 -2.34 -17.14 26.93
N ILE A 458 -3.38 -16.29 26.79
CA ILE A 458 -4.03 -16.04 25.49
C ILE A 458 -3.04 -15.46 24.48
N TRP A 459 -2.18 -14.53 24.91
CA TRP A 459 -1.15 -13.94 24.07
C TRP A 459 -0.07 -14.95 23.65
N GLU A 460 0.34 -15.83 24.59
CA GLU A 460 1.29 -16.91 24.31
C GLU A 460 0.73 -17.90 23.30
N ASP A 461 -0.50 -18.39 23.51
CA ASP A 461 -1.17 -19.33 22.62
C ASP A 461 -1.37 -18.77 21.21
N ALA A 462 -1.82 -17.51 21.10
CA ALA A 462 -1.98 -16.84 19.82
C ALA A 462 -0.65 -16.63 19.10
N THR A 463 0.38 -16.20 19.83
CA THR A 463 1.72 -16.02 19.24
C THR A 463 2.29 -17.34 18.77
N ALA A 464 2.12 -18.41 19.56
CA ALA A 464 2.53 -19.77 19.19
C ALA A 464 1.84 -20.27 17.91
N ALA A 465 0.55 -19.99 17.74
CA ALA A 465 -0.17 -20.34 16.51
C ALA A 465 0.35 -19.60 15.28
N LEU A 466 0.68 -18.29 15.40
CA LEU A 466 1.28 -17.51 14.32
C LEU A 466 2.68 -18.03 13.96
N VAL A 467 3.52 -18.31 14.97
CA VAL A 467 4.86 -18.89 14.79
C VAL A 467 4.76 -20.26 14.13
N GLY A 468 3.92 -21.14 14.69
CA GLY A 468 3.72 -22.51 14.19
C GLY A 468 3.28 -22.52 12.71
N ALA A 469 2.44 -21.60 12.29
CA ALA A 469 2.03 -21.49 10.88
C ALA A 469 3.19 -21.10 9.95
N LEU A 470 4.08 -20.19 10.38
CA LEU A 470 5.26 -19.80 9.58
C LEU A 470 6.30 -20.93 9.53
N GLU A 471 6.50 -21.62 10.64
CA GLU A 471 7.41 -22.79 10.73
C GLU A 471 6.92 -23.96 9.87
N GLU A 472 5.60 -24.23 9.86
CA GLU A 472 5.00 -25.27 8.99
C GLU A 472 5.25 -24.97 7.49
N LEU A 473 5.21 -23.67 7.11
CA LEU A 473 5.51 -23.24 5.74
C LEU A 473 7.01 -23.15 5.45
N GLY A 474 7.87 -23.24 6.46
CA GLY A 474 9.31 -23.04 6.34
C GLY A 474 9.71 -21.61 5.98
N TRP A 475 8.87 -20.63 6.33
CA TRP A 475 9.12 -19.22 6.00
C TRP A 475 9.93 -18.54 7.09
N LYS A 476 10.89 -17.71 6.64
CA LYS A 476 11.72 -16.90 7.55
C LYS A 476 10.95 -15.66 7.97
N TYR A 477 11.06 -15.31 9.24
CA TYR A 477 10.42 -14.12 9.81
C TYR A 477 11.35 -13.42 10.81
N GLY A 478 11.11 -12.13 11.03
CA GLY A 478 11.67 -11.33 12.11
C GLY A 478 10.64 -11.10 13.21
N THR A 479 11.06 -10.50 14.32
CA THR A 479 10.21 -10.12 15.44
C THR A 479 10.18 -8.61 15.60
N ASP A 480 8.98 -8.05 15.76
CA ASP A 480 8.71 -6.65 16.08
C ASP A 480 8.14 -6.60 17.51
N GLU A 481 9.02 -6.38 18.49
CA GLU A 481 8.64 -6.41 19.90
C GLU A 481 7.73 -5.22 20.25
N GLY A 482 6.56 -5.53 20.82
CA GLY A 482 5.57 -4.52 21.19
C GLY A 482 4.78 -3.92 20.02
N GLY A 483 5.00 -4.39 18.79
CA GLY A 483 4.32 -3.88 17.58
C GLY A 483 2.92 -4.46 17.34
N GLY A 484 2.45 -5.37 18.18
CA GLY A 484 1.11 -5.98 18.09
C GLY A 484 -0.02 -4.98 18.29
N ALA A 485 -1.25 -5.39 17.95
CA ALA A 485 -2.42 -4.59 18.31
C ALA A 485 -2.71 -4.74 19.81
N PHE A 486 -3.51 -3.81 20.36
CA PHE A 486 -3.88 -3.89 21.77
C PHE A 486 -4.67 -5.16 22.13
N TYR A 487 -5.27 -5.84 21.14
CA TYR A 487 -6.14 -7.02 21.29
C TYR A 487 -5.54 -8.33 20.80
N GLY A 488 -4.35 -8.34 20.19
CA GLY A 488 -3.70 -9.58 19.78
C GLY A 488 -2.42 -9.41 18.94
N PRO A 489 -1.62 -10.47 18.84
CA PRO A 489 -0.42 -10.53 18.02
C PRO A 489 -0.77 -10.60 16.54
N LYS A 490 0.19 -10.26 15.68
CA LYS A 490 -0.02 -10.25 14.23
C LYS A 490 1.23 -10.67 13.44
N ILE A 491 0.99 -11.16 12.22
CA ILE A 491 2.00 -11.26 11.17
C ILE A 491 1.80 -10.09 10.23
N ASP A 492 2.83 -9.26 10.04
CA ASP A 492 2.89 -8.25 9.00
C ASP A 492 3.74 -8.73 7.84
N LEU A 493 3.23 -8.61 6.61
CA LEU A 493 3.94 -8.93 5.39
C LEU A 493 4.26 -7.63 4.65
N LYS A 494 5.56 -7.41 4.42
CA LYS A 494 6.09 -6.24 3.72
C LYS A 494 6.60 -6.67 2.35
N ILE A 495 6.03 -6.14 1.27
CA ILE A 495 6.47 -6.38 -0.10
C ILE A 495 7.58 -5.41 -0.50
N LYS A 496 8.51 -5.88 -1.35
CA LYS A 496 9.54 -5.02 -1.98
C LYS A 496 9.14 -4.67 -3.40
N ASP A 497 9.21 -3.39 -3.72
CA ASP A 497 8.98 -2.93 -5.10
C ASP A 497 10.22 -3.06 -5.98
N ALA A 498 10.07 -2.78 -7.29
CA ALA A 498 11.13 -2.91 -8.31
C ALA A 498 12.38 -2.06 -8.04
N ILE A 499 12.34 -1.10 -7.12
CA ILE A 499 13.48 -0.26 -6.73
C ILE A 499 13.90 -0.49 -5.27
N GLY A 500 13.49 -1.62 -4.68
CA GLY A 500 13.90 -2.09 -3.36
C GLY A 500 13.27 -1.35 -2.18
N ARG A 501 12.17 -0.58 -2.37
CA ARG A 501 11.42 0.02 -1.25
C ARG A 501 10.50 -1.02 -0.62
N THR A 502 10.43 -1.03 0.68
CA THR A 502 9.57 -1.93 1.45
C THR A 502 8.24 -1.27 1.78
N TRP A 503 7.13 -1.98 1.54
CA TRP A 503 5.78 -1.52 1.77
C TRP A 503 5.01 -2.53 2.61
N GLN A 504 4.50 -2.13 3.77
CA GLN A 504 3.57 -2.96 4.53
C GLN A 504 2.27 -3.08 3.74
N CYS A 505 1.89 -4.30 3.42
CA CYS A 505 0.74 -4.63 2.59
C CYS A 505 -0.23 -5.55 3.35
N SER A 506 0.17 -6.78 3.62
CA SER A 506 -0.71 -7.76 4.24
C SER A 506 -0.53 -7.82 5.74
N THR A 507 -1.62 -8.14 6.44
CA THR A 507 -1.63 -8.37 7.89
C THR A 507 -2.54 -9.53 8.21
N VAL A 508 -2.11 -10.43 9.11
CA VAL A 508 -2.91 -11.50 9.70
C VAL A 508 -2.84 -11.35 11.22
N GLN A 509 -3.98 -11.25 11.89
CA GLN A 509 -4.07 -10.83 13.27
C GLN A 509 -5.07 -11.66 14.06
N CYS A 510 -4.63 -12.24 15.18
CA CYS A 510 -5.52 -12.96 16.09
C CYS A 510 -6.24 -12.00 17.02
N ASP A 511 -7.53 -12.21 17.25
CA ASP A 511 -8.36 -11.39 18.13
C ASP A 511 -9.25 -12.26 19.02
N PHE A 512 -9.08 -12.13 20.30
CA PHE A 512 -9.92 -12.75 21.34
C PHE A 512 -10.85 -11.73 21.99
N ASN A 513 -10.61 -10.45 21.79
CA ASN A 513 -11.28 -9.36 22.46
C ASN A 513 -12.65 -9.03 21.84
N LEU A 514 -12.75 -8.91 20.52
CA LEU A 514 -14.04 -8.67 19.87
C LEU A 514 -15.04 -9.81 20.10
N PRO A 515 -14.67 -11.10 19.98
CA PRO A 515 -15.57 -12.18 20.38
C PRO A 515 -16.06 -12.06 21.82
N GLU A 516 -15.23 -11.61 22.76
CA GLU A 516 -15.61 -11.40 24.15
C GLU A 516 -16.55 -10.21 24.31
N ARG A 517 -16.21 -9.05 23.74
CA ARG A 517 -17.00 -7.81 23.83
C ARG A 517 -18.38 -7.92 23.21
N PHE A 518 -18.50 -8.67 22.12
CA PHE A 518 -19.78 -8.94 21.46
C PHE A 518 -20.51 -10.14 22.01
N ASP A 519 -19.90 -10.85 22.98
CA ASP A 519 -20.45 -12.10 23.55
C ASP A 519 -20.83 -13.08 22.43
N LEU A 520 -19.85 -13.38 21.57
CA LEU A 520 -20.03 -14.34 20.48
C LEU A 520 -19.87 -15.75 21.01
N GLU A 521 -20.80 -16.63 20.64
CA GLU A 521 -20.83 -18.02 21.12
C GLU A 521 -21.06 -19.00 19.98
N TYR A 522 -20.59 -20.22 20.17
CA TYR A 522 -20.99 -21.40 19.41
C TYR A 522 -21.30 -22.55 20.37
N VAL A 523 -22.08 -23.53 19.91
CA VAL A 523 -22.37 -24.76 20.68
C VAL A 523 -21.31 -25.81 20.33
N SER A 524 -20.56 -26.25 21.33
CA SER A 524 -19.50 -27.27 21.18
C SER A 524 -20.07 -28.67 20.95
N ALA A 525 -19.21 -29.64 20.71
CA ALA A 525 -19.61 -31.06 20.55
C ALA A 525 -20.26 -31.65 21.83
N GLU A 526 -19.87 -31.12 23.00
CA GLU A 526 -20.38 -31.49 24.31
C GLU A 526 -21.70 -30.79 24.66
N GLY A 527 -22.17 -29.88 23.80
CA GLY A 527 -23.38 -29.09 24.02
C GLY A 527 -23.18 -27.87 24.92
N THR A 528 -21.94 -27.51 25.25
CA THR A 528 -21.59 -26.31 25.99
C THR A 528 -21.51 -25.12 25.07
N ARG A 529 -21.65 -23.92 25.61
CA ARG A 529 -21.43 -22.65 24.86
C ARG A 529 -20.00 -22.24 25.04
N GLU A 530 -19.33 -22.01 23.93
CA GLU A 530 -17.93 -21.64 23.87
C GLU A 530 -17.73 -20.44 22.95
N ARG A 531 -16.61 -19.75 23.11
CA ARG A 531 -16.29 -18.52 22.38
C ARG A 531 -15.37 -18.81 21.21
N PRO A 532 -15.69 -18.38 19.97
CA PRO A 532 -14.81 -18.56 18.84
C PRO A 532 -13.60 -17.63 18.95
N ILE A 533 -12.51 -17.98 18.23
CA ILE A 533 -11.41 -17.09 17.96
C ILE A 533 -11.71 -16.36 16.64
N MET A 534 -11.34 -15.08 16.57
CA MET A 534 -11.47 -14.28 15.37
C MET A 534 -10.09 -13.99 14.78
N VAL A 535 -9.94 -14.20 13.48
CA VAL A 535 -8.73 -13.82 12.75
C VAL A 535 -9.09 -12.72 11.77
N HIS A 536 -8.48 -11.54 11.93
CA HIS A 536 -8.55 -10.46 10.97
C HIS A 536 -7.45 -10.63 9.94
N ARG A 537 -7.76 -10.37 8.69
CA ARG A 537 -6.71 -10.33 7.68
C ARG A 537 -7.03 -9.40 6.52
N ALA A 538 -5.99 -8.77 5.98
CA ALA A 538 -6.00 -8.06 4.72
C ALA A 538 -4.79 -8.53 3.91
N ILE A 539 -4.95 -8.68 2.59
CA ILE A 539 -3.87 -9.09 1.68
C ILE A 539 -3.24 -7.87 1.01
N PHE A 540 -4.06 -6.99 0.46
CA PHE A 540 -3.61 -5.74 -0.13
C PHE A 540 -3.47 -4.60 0.89
N GLY A 541 -4.11 -4.73 2.04
CA GLY A 541 -4.26 -3.69 3.05
C GLY A 541 -5.34 -2.69 2.66
N SER A 542 -5.17 -1.98 1.55
CA SER A 542 -6.24 -1.23 0.87
C SER A 542 -6.01 -1.24 -0.64
N ILE A 543 -7.11 -1.20 -1.39
CA ILE A 543 -7.08 -1.14 -2.87
C ILE A 543 -6.32 0.09 -3.33
N GLU A 544 -6.52 1.24 -2.69
CA GLU A 544 -5.85 2.51 -3.03
C GLU A 544 -4.33 2.39 -2.88
N ARG A 545 -3.87 1.93 -1.73
CA ARG A 545 -2.44 1.77 -1.43
C ARG A 545 -1.79 0.74 -2.33
N PHE A 546 -2.41 -0.42 -2.50
CA PHE A 546 -1.91 -1.48 -3.37
C PHE A 546 -1.84 -1.01 -4.83
N PHE A 547 -2.86 -0.30 -5.32
CA PHE A 547 -2.87 0.28 -6.66
C PHE A 547 -1.72 1.28 -6.86
N GLY A 548 -1.46 2.14 -5.85
CA GLY A 548 -0.33 3.05 -5.87
C GLY A 548 1.02 2.31 -5.94
N ILE A 549 1.20 1.27 -5.13
CA ILE A 549 2.40 0.43 -5.13
C ILE A 549 2.56 -0.26 -6.49
N LEU A 550 1.48 -0.81 -7.04
CA LEU A 550 1.48 -1.50 -8.34
C LEU A 550 1.90 -0.56 -9.48
N ILE A 551 1.36 0.68 -9.52
CA ILE A 551 1.77 1.69 -10.51
C ILE A 551 3.26 2.01 -10.38
N GLU A 552 3.77 2.19 -9.17
CA GLU A 552 5.18 2.51 -8.94
C GLU A 552 6.08 1.33 -9.27
N ASN A 553 5.68 0.11 -8.91
CA ASN A 553 6.40 -1.12 -9.24
C ASN A 553 6.55 -1.30 -10.75
N THR A 554 5.48 -1.14 -11.49
CA THR A 554 5.44 -1.30 -12.95
C THR A 554 5.85 -0.04 -13.72
N ALA A 555 6.15 1.09 -13.07
CA ALA A 555 6.32 2.40 -13.70
C ALA A 555 5.13 2.79 -14.63
N GLY A 556 3.92 2.37 -14.26
CA GLY A 556 2.69 2.55 -15.04
C GLY A 556 2.55 1.58 -16.22
N ASP A 557 3.49 0.66 -16.41
CA ASP A 557 3.43 -0.40 -17.42
C ASP A 557 2.74 -1.64 -16.87
N LEU A 558 1.42 -1.53 -16.74
CA LEU A 558 0.62 -2.60 -16.17
C LEU A 558 0.66 -3.86 -17.05
N PRO A 559 0.63 -5.07 -16.46
CA PRO A 559 0.46 -6.32 -17.20
C PRO A 559 -0.77 -6.27 -18.11
N PHE A 560 -0.73 -7.03 -19.21
CA PHE A 560 -1.79 -7.00 -20.23
C PHE A 560 -3.20 -7.17 -19.64
N TRP A 561 -3.37 -8.15 -18.75
CA TRP A 561 -4.66 -8.44 -18.12
C TRP A 561 -5.21 -7.32 -17.23
N LEU A 562 -4.32 -6.44 -16.73
CA LEU A 562 -4.68 -5.25 -15.94
C LEU A 562 -4.75 -3.97 -16.76
N ALA A 563 -4.15 -3.92 -17.95
CA ALA A 563 -4.08 -2.71 -18.76
C ALA A 563 -5.48 -2.10 -18.98
N PRO A 564 -5.70 -0.81 -18.69
CA PRO A 564 -7.00 -0.16 -18.84
C PRO A 564 -7.47 -0.13 -20.29
N THR A 565 -6.53 -0.05 -21.23
CA THR A 565 -6.73 -0.25 -22.68
C THR A 565 -5.76 -1.33 -23.11
N GLN A 566 -6.26 -2.46 -23.58
CA GLN A 566 -5.44 -3.62 -23.99
C GLN A 566 -5.01 -3.54 -25.44
N LEU A 567 -5.91 -3.08 -26.29
CA LEU A 567 -5.68 -2.91 -27.71
C LEU A 567 -6.13 -1.52 -28.16
N LYS A 568 -5.30 -0.82 -28.91
CA LYS A 568 -5.66 0.43 -29.58
C LYS A 568 -5.62 0.28 -31.09
N LEU A 569 -6.74 0.54 -31.75
CA LEU A 569 -6.86 0.52 -33.20
C LEU A 569 -6.51 1.92 -33.74
N LEU A 570 -5.59 1.97 -34.69
CA LEU A 570 -5.02 3.20 -35.26
C LEU A 570 -5.41 3.29 -36.74
N PRO A 571 -6.53 3.92 -37.10
CA PRO A 571 -6.93 4.08 -38.48
C PRO A 571 -5.98 5.04 -39.21
N VAL A 572 -5.50 4.63 -40.38
CA VAL A 572 -4.62 5.45 -41.24
C VAL A 572 -5.40 6.55 -41.96
N THR A 573 -6.69 6.26 -42.27
CA THR A 573 -7.59 7.17 -42.98
C THR A 573 -9.00 7.05 -42.40
N ASP A 574 -9.84 8.05 -42.62
CA ASP A 574 -11.24 8.04 -42.16
C ASP A 574 -12.06 6.90 -42.79
N ALA A 575 -11.67 6.41 -43.98
CA ALA A 575 -12.36 5.34 -44.69
C ALA A 575 -12.39 4.00 -43.93
N VAL A 576 -11.43 3.78 -43.03
CA VAL A 576 -11.32 2.51 -42.25
C VAL A 576 -11.82 2.63 -40.81
N VAL A 577 -12.32 3.81 -40.39
CA VAL A 577 -12.78 4.04 -39.01
C VAL A 577 -13.95 3.12 -38.64
N ASP A 578 -14.90 2.89 -39.54
CA ASP A 578 -16.05 2.05 -39.24
C ASP A 578 -15.63 0.56 -39.13
N TYR A 579 -14.69 0.09 -39.94
CA TYR A 579 -14.07 -1.23 -39.74
C TYR A 579 -13.38 -1.34 -38.38
N CYS A 580 -12.62 -0.33 -37.95
CA CYS A 580 -12.03 -0.30 -36.60
C CYS A 580 -13.10 -0.37 -35.50
N LYS A 581 -14.23 0.33 -35.64
CA LYS A 581 -15.34 0.26 -34.68
C LYS A 581 -15.95 -1.13 -34.61
N ASP A 582 -16.12 -1.80 -35.76
CA ASP A 582 -16.63 -3.17 -35.83
C ASP A 582 -15.68 -4.16 -35.13
N VAL A 583 -14.37 -4.05 -35.37
CA VAL A 583 -13.36 -4.83 -34.66
C VAL A 583 -13.39 -4.56 -33.15
N ALA A 584 -13.49 -3.29 -32.75
CA ALA A 584 -13.59 -2.91 -31.34
C ALA A 584 -14.86 -3.48 -30.69
N ALA A 585 -15.99 -3.51 -31.42
CA ALA A 585 -17.24 -4.11 -30.94
C ALA A 585 -17.11 -5.63 -30.75
N GLN A 586 -16.40 -6.33 -31.66
CA GLN A 586 -16.12 -7.76 -31.54
C GLN A 586 -15.25 -8.03 -30.32
N ALA A 587 -14.17 -7.28 -30.14
CA ALA A 587 -13.27 -7.39 -29.00
C ALA A 587 -14.00 -7.11 -27.66
N SER A 588 -14.86 -6.09 -27.62
CA SER A 588 -15.67 -5.77 -26.44
C SER A 588 -16.64 -6.88 -26.05
N LYS A 589 -17.21 -7.62 -27.00
CA LYS A 589 -18.06 -8.80 -26.73
C LYS A 589 -17.27 -9.93 -26.06
N LEU A 590 -15.95 -10.00 -26.29
CA LEU A 590 -15.04 -10.92 -25.63
C LEU A 590 -14.57 -10.40 -24.26
N GLY A 591 -14.99 -9.19 -23.84
CA GLY A 591 -14.57 -8.57 -22.58
C GLY A 591 -13.21 -7.87 -22.65
N LEU A 592 -12.62 -7.72 -23.85
CA LEU A 592 -11.38 -6.97 -24.04
C LEU A 592 -11.64 -5.46 -24.01
N ARG A 593 -10.67 -4.71 -23.48
CA ARG A 593 -10.71 -3.24 -23.37
C ARG A 593 -10.00 -2.62 -24.57
N VAL A 594 -10.78 -2.11 -25.52
CA VAL A 594 -10.30 -1.63 -26.82
C VAL A 594 -10.66 -0.17 -27.03
N GLU A 595 -9.73 0.60 -27.54
CA GLU A 595 -9.95 1.98 -27.99
C GLU A 595 -9.72 2.09 -29.50
N VAL A 596 -10.54 2.91 -30.18
CA VAL A 596 -10.30 3.33 -31.57
C VAL A 596 -9.79 4.77 -31.51
N ASP A 597 -8.61 5.03 -32.12
CA ASP A 597 -8.10 6.40 -32.25
C ASP A 597 -9.05 7.19 -33.18
N ARG A 598 -9.21 8.48 -32.90
CA ARG A 598 -10.15 9.34 -33.65
C ARG A 598 -9.60 9.80 -35.00
N GLY A 599 -8.38 9.37 -35.37
CA GLY A 599 -7.81 9.61 -36.69
C GLY A 599 -7.39 11.06 -37.00
N ALA A 600 -7.52 11.98 -36.03
CA ALA A 600 -7.22 13.42 -36.25
C ALA A 600 -5.72 13.75 -36.45
N GLU A 601 -4.84 12.79 -36.18
CA GLU A 601 -3.40 12.98 -36.17
C GLU A 601 -2.67 12.03 -37.12
N ARG A 602 -1.45 12.39 -37.54
CA ARG A 602 -0.60 11.51 -38.36
C ARG A 602 -0.28 10.22 -37.60
N LEU A 603 -0.23 9.08 -38.31
CA LEU A 603 0.01 7.75 -37.76
C LEU A 603 1.20 7.68 -36.76
N ALA A 604 2.33 8.30 -37.11
CA ALA A 604 3.50 8.32 -36.23
C ALA A 604 3.21 8.98 -34.86
N LYS A 605 2.32 9.98 -34.85
CA LYS A 605 1.91 10.64 -33.59
C LYS A 605 0.89 9.79 -32.83
N GLN A 606 -0.03 9.10 -33.52
CA GLN A 606 -0.96 8.14 -32.90
C GLN A 606 -0.18 7.02 -32.19
N ILE A 607 0.82 6.41 -32.85
CA ILE A 607 1.70 5.38 -32.27
C ILE A 607 2.39 5.93 -31.04
N ARG A 608 3.04 7.08 -31.15
CA ARG A 608 3.74 7.73 -30.00
C ARG A 608 2.82 8.01 -28.84
N ASN A 609 1.61 8.49 -29.08
CA ASN A 609 0.61 8.74 -28.04
C ASN A 609 0.17 7.44 -27.35
N ALA A 610 -0.01 6.37 -28.11
CA ALA A 610 -0.35 5.05 -27.57
C ALA A 610 0.79 4.47 -26.69
N GLU A 611 2.05 4.61 -27.15
CA GLU A 611 3.24 4.20 -26.37
C GLU A 611 3.36 5.03 -25.07
N GLN A 612 3.13 6.35 -25.13
CA GLN A 612 3.16 7.22 -23.95
C GLN A 612 2.02 6.93 -22.97
N SER A 613 0.88 6.46 -23.46
CA SER A 613 -0.26 5.99 -22.67
C SER A 613 -0.09 4.55 -22.14
N ARG A 614 1.08 3.92 -22.33
CA ARG A 614 1.41 2.58 -21.87
C ARG A 614 0.47 1.49 -22.42
N ILE A 615 -0.07 1.69 -23.62
CA ILE A 615 -0.94 0.68 -24.24
C ILE A 615 -0.07 -0.48 -24.74
N PRO A 616 -0.37 -1.73 -24.31
CA PRO A 616 0.49 -2.88 -24.64
C PRO A 616 0.45 -3.28 -26.11
N VAL A 617 -0.73 -3.22 -26.74
CA VAL A 617 -0.92 -3.63 -28.14
C VAL A 617 -1.57 -2.51 -28.95
N MET A 618 -1.04 -2.26 -30.13
CA MET A 618 -1.58 -1.35 -31.13
C MET A 618 -1.79 -2.10 -32.42
N ALA A 619 -2.85 -1.76 -33.16
CA ALA A 619 -3.07 -2.29 -34.50
C ALA A 619 -3.27 -1.15 -35.48
N VAL A 620 -2.39 -1.08 -36.47
CA VAL A 620 -2.51 -0.10 -37.57
C VAL A 620 -3.44 -0.69 -38.62
N VAL A 621 -4.39 0.12 -39.09
CA VAL A 621 -5.42 -0.31 -40.02
C VAL A 621 -5.48 0.66 -41.20
N GLY A 622 -5.05 0.17 -42.37
CA GLY A 622 -5.21 0.81 -43.66
C GLY A 622 -6.32 0.15 -44.51
N ILE A 623 -6.44 0.57 -45.76
CA ILE A 623 -7.42 0.01 -46.69
C ILE A 623 -7.11 -1.48 -46.98
N LYS A 624 -5.82 -1.83 -47.09
CA LYS A 624 -5.39 -3.21 -47.30
C LYS A 624 -5.83 -4.13 -46.18
N GLU A 625 -5.56 -3.75 -44.93
CA GLU A 625 -5.97 -4.53 -43.74
C GLU A 625 -7.49 -4.71 -43.69
N MET A 626 -8.23 -3.67 -44.03
CA MET A 626 -9.70 -3.74 -44.11
C MET A 626 -10.17 -4.72 -45.17
N GLU A 627 -9.60 -4.69 -46.39
CA GLU A 627 -9.96 -5.60 -47.49
C GLU A 627 -9.59 -7.06 -47.21
N GLU A 628 -8.48 -7.29 -46.55
CA GLU A 628 -7.98 -8.63 -46.20
C GLU A 628 -8.57 -9.18 -44.89
N GLY A 629 -9.29 -8.36 -44.10
CA GLY A 629 -9.81 -8.73 -42.77
C GLY A 629 -8.71 -8.94 -41.74
N THR A 630 -7.62 -8.19 -41.85
CA THR A 630 -6.44 -8.31 -41.01
C THR A 630 -6.17 -7.06 -40.20
N LEU A 631 -5.19 -7.12 -39.29
CA LEU A 631 -4.68 -6.05 -38.48
C LEU A 631 -3.14 -6.09 -38.49
N ALA A 632 -2.47 -4.98 -38.81
CA ALA A 632 -1.04 -4.85 -38.66
C ALA A 632 -0.70 -4.53 -37.21
N VAL A 633 -0.21 -5.53 -36.47
CA VAL A 633 -0.08 -5.50 -35.01
C VAL A 633 1.29 -5.03 -34.58
N ARG A 634 1.33 -4.20 -33.57
CA ARG A 634 2.53 -3.70 -32.94
C ARG A 634 2.44 -3.84 -31.42
N SER A 635 3.42 -4.46 -30.81
CA SER A 635 3.59 -4.46 -29.36
C SER A 635 4.45 -3.28 -28.92
N ARG A 636 4.12 -2.68 -27.79
CA ARG A 636 4.95 -1.62 -27.20
C ARG A 636 6.35 -2.13 -26.80
N LYS A 637 6.45 -3.39 -26.34
CA LYS A 637 7.73 -4.00 -25.93
C LYS A 637 8.54 -4.50 -27.13
N ASN A 638 7.88 -5.19 -28.07
CA ASN A 638 8.58 -5.96 -29.11
C ASN A 638 8.52 -5.31 -30.52
N GLY A 639 7.91 -4.13 -30.63
CA GLY A 639 7.82 -3.44 -31.91
C GLY A 639 6.78 -4.05 -32.87
N ASP A 640 7.11 -4.13 -34.15
CA ASP A 640 6.23 -4.66 -35.21
C ASP A 640 6.18 -6.20 -35.14
N LEU A 641 4.97 -6.76 -35.07
CA LEU A 641 4.71 -8.19 -34.95
C LEU A 641 4.12 -8.80 -36.26
N GLY A 642 3.87 -7.97 -37.27
CA GLY A 642 3.27 -8.41 -38.53
C GLY A 642 1.74 -8.32 -38.57
N SER A 643 1.14 -8.96 -39.59
CA SER A 643 -0.31 -8.91 -39.85
C SER A 643 -0.99 -10.19 -39.37
N PHE A 644 -2.13 -10.03 -38.68
CA PHE A 644 -2.92 -11.11 -38.09
C PHE A 644 -4.37 -10.99 -38.53
N LYS A 645 -5.06 -12.11 -38.73
CA LYS A 645 -6.52 -12.10 -38.89
C LYS A 645 -7.19 -11.64 -37.60
N VAL A 646 -8.26 -10.87 -37.73
CA VAL A 646 -8.97 -10.29 -36.58
C VAL A 646 -9.37 -11.35 -35.56
N GLU A 647 -9.99 -12.46 -36.01
CA GLU A 647 -10.48 -13.52 -35.11
C GLU A 647 -9.32 -14.21 -34.34
N GLU A 648 -8.20 -14.48 -35.00
CA GLU A 648 -7.04 -15.12 -34.40
C GLU A 648 -6.41 -14.24 -33.35
N LEU A 649 -6.20 -12.96 -33.66
CA LEU A 649 -5.67 -11.98 -32.70
C LEU A 649 -6.59 -11.84 -31.49
N LEU A 650 -7.89 -11.63 -31.69
CA LEU A 650 -8.82 -11.42 -30.58
C LEU A 650 -8.92 -12.65 -29.68
N LYS A 651 -8.86 -13.86 -30.26
CA LYS A 651 -8.85 -15.11 -29.50
C LYS A 651 -7.58 -15.22 -28.63
N GLU A 652 -6.41 -14.88 -29.18
CA GLU A 652 -5.17 -14.93 -28.44
C GLU A 652 -5.12 -13.85 -27.34
N LEU A 653 -5.52 -12.62 -27.63
CA LEU A 653 -5.64 -11.55 -26.62
C LEU A 653 -6.59 -11.95 -25.48
N LYS A 654 -7.69 -12.62 -25.80
CA LYS A 654 -8.63 -13.13 -24.78
C LYS A 654 -7.99 -14.21 -23.92
N ARG A 655 -7.26 -15.16 -24.54
CA ARG A 655 -6.51 -16.19 -23.81
C ARG A 655 -5.51 -15.56 -22.83
N CYS A 656 -4.74 -14.57 -23.28
CA CYS A 656 -3.78 -13.85 -22.43
C CYS A 656 -4.45 -13.08 -21.28
N ASP A 657 -5.63 -12.47 -21.52
CA ASP A 657 -6.38 -11.77 -20.47
C ASP A 657 -6.89 -12.75 -19.40
N GLU A 658 -7.40 -13.93 -19.78
CA GLU A 658 -7.90 -14.96 -18.86
C GLU A 658 -6.77 -15.66 -18.09
N ALA A 659 -5.68 -16.01 -18.77
CA ALA A 659 -4.53 -16.64 -18.16
C ALA A 659 -3.68 -15.66 -17.33
N ALA A 660 -3.89 -14.34 -17.49
CA ALA A 660 -3.06 -13.23 -17.02
C ALA A 660 -1.57 -13.40 -17.40
N GLU A 661 -1.36 -13.91 -18.61
CA GLU A 661 -0.05 -14.06 -19.20
C GLU A 661 0.38 -12.81 -19.97
N GLU A 662 1.68 -12.62 -20.12
CA GLU A 662 2.22 -11.65 -21.08
C GLU A 662 1.90 -12.10 -22.51
N ILE A 663 1.73 -11.12 -23.42
CA ILE A 663 1.47 -11.43 -24.83
C ILE A 663 2.77 -11.90 -25.46
N VAL A 664 2.84 -13.18 -25.73
CA VAL A 664 3.81 -13.78 -26.65
C VAL A 664 3.07 -13.98 -27.97
N LEU A 665 2.97 -12.92 -28.77
CA LEU A 665 2.41 -13.07 -30.13
C LEU A 665 3.43 -13.78 -31.01
N MET A 666 2.98 -14.86 -31.62
CA MET A 666 3.77 -15.76 -32.44
C MET A 666 4.22 -15.11 -33.77
N GLY A 667 5.04 -14.07 -33.72
CA GLY A 667 5.79 -13.61 -34.89
C GLY A 667 6.91 -14.58 -35.34
N GLU A 668 7.14 -15.64 -34.58
CA GLU A 668 8.22 -16.62 -34.85
C GLU A 668 7.76 -17.91 -35.54
N LEU A 669 6.47 -18.16 -35.77
CA LEU A 669 5.99 -19.42 -36.37
C LEU A 669 5.87 -19.42 -37.91
N THR A 670 6.15 -18.31 -38.58
CA THR A 670 6.08 -18.24 -40.05
C THR A 670 7.42 -18.07 -40.74
N LYS A 671 8.56 -18.27 -40.08
CA LYS A 671 9.89 -18.14 -40.69
C LYS A 671 10.61 -19.46 -40.95
N ASP A 672 10.09 -20.61 -40.52
CA ASP A 672 10.83 -21.88 -40.63
C ASP A 672 10.23 -22.94 -41.55
N GLU A 673 9.33 -22.62 -42.48
CA GLU A 673 8.89 -23.58 -43.49
C GLU A 673 8.88 -22.98 -44.89
N ASP A 674 9.97 -22.41 -45.36
CA ASP A 674 10.20 -22.35 -46.83
C ASP A 674 11.66 -22.03 -47.20
N THR A 675 12.57 -22.96 -47.05
CA THR A 675 13.78 -23.06 -47.92
C THR A 675 14.36 -24.47 -47.85
N GLY A 676 13.63 -25.42 -48.37
CA GLY A 676 14.15 -26.73 -48.75
C GLY A 676 13.96 -26.94 -50.24
N GLY A 677 14.59 -26.10 -51.06
CA GLY A 677 14.66 -26.29 -52.49
C GLY A 677 16.03 -26.77 -52.86
N GLU A 678 16.17 -28.10 -53.03
CA GLU A 678 17.28 -28.72 -53.67
C GLU A 678 17.62 -28.02 -55.01
N LYS A 679 18.91 -27.70 -55.21
CA LYS A 679 19.51 -27.56 -56.52
C LYS A 679 20.64 -28.55 -56.62
N GLU A 680 20.34 -29.72 -57.18
CA GLU A 680 21.30 -30.49 -57.94
C GLU A 680 21.76 -29.69 -59.16
N SER A 681 23.01 -29.51 -59.32
CA SER A 681 23.86 -29.76 -60.50
C SER A 681 25.28 -29.23 -60.23
#